data_46a664990a3ec5b6d0c6eee2b7c2f686
#
_entry.id   46a664990a3ec5b6d0c6eee2b7c2f686
#
_cell.length_a   1.000
_cell.length_b   1.000
_cell.length_c   1.000
_cell.angle_alpha   90.00
_cell.angle_beta   90.00
_cell.angle_gamma   90.00
#
_symmetry.space_group_name_H-M   'P 1'
#
loop_
_entity.id
_entity.type
_entity.pdbx_description
1 polymer ?
#
loop_
_entity_poly.entity_id
_entity_poly.type
_entity_poly.pdbx_seq_one_letter_code
_entity_poly.pdbx_strand_id
1 'polypeptide(L)'
;MPDQDKNLRSTEKATDKKPHGIPMRSYSDLKRLQSLLNVQSRNQQLPAVSFQSVQTRVTRAWQNVKSSEQKPNGQWQESTEAAELETFSMTYKNERNFSKHPKHRLFHDIFMALVKNRLTCREWVTQAPSIHFLRVLICLRLLIRDPCYQEMLHSLGGIENIAQYMERVANGYLNYGEEQHNVDKLVNLTCIFQKLAAVKRQKEWVIASGAHKTLVNLLSARDNNVLLGALLALNSLAESPECREKISELTIVENLLVILHEYDFLSKRLTAELLQLLCAESRVKEQVKKYGGVPVLLSLLHSDHVKLLWSIVWILVQVCEDPETTVEIRIWGGIKQLLHILQGGRNLVSDHSSVGSLSSANAAGRIQHLHLSDDLSPDEMQESTFSLQAACCAAITELVLNETNAYQVVQANGIYTIAKLILPNKERTDGKNSLLQCYAFRALRFLFSMERNRHIFKRLFPTDLFEIFIDIGHYVHDIGPYEGLVSKLNLLREDVLKQIAESIESMNQNKAPTKHIGNYEVLEHLGSGAFGRVYKVRKHNGQNLLAMKEVNLHNPAFGKDKEDRDSSVKNIVSELTIIKEQLYHPNVVWYYRTFLENDRLYIVMELIEGVPLGEHFHSLKEKQQQFTEDRIWHIFIQLCLALHYLHKEKRIVHRDLTPNNVMLGDKDKVTITDFGLAKQKQENCKLASVVGTILYSCPEVVKSEQYGEKADVWAAGCILYQMATLNPPFYSTNMLSLTTKIVGAVYDPVPQGLYSDKVSLIIKSCLTPDAEARPDIVEVSSLLSDVMMKYLDVLSTSHLMLEKKVDWERRRIQWYFMEANRNAVTCHHQLSILSQKNCKKLSLPSSSSGAASCKSEFSENTELPVDSCQSAHGKDEEGTYEEVLVEDHRTIEKGMFSELDDELDILNNSSSSSSSNLKESAI
;
A
#
# COMPACT_ATOMS: atom_id res chain seq x y z
N MET A 1 -56.44 -21.50 -25.02
CA MET A 1 -57.25 -21.96 -26.16
C MET A 1 -58.02 -20.79 -26.74
N PRO A 2 -58.22 -20.72 -28.04
CA PRO A 2 -57.48 -21.27 -29.20
C PRO A 2 -57.12 -20.21 -30.24
N ASP A 3 -56.05 -20.54 -31.02
CA ASP A 3 -56.08 -20.75 -32.50
C ASP A 3 -56.31 -19.52 -33.42
N GLN A 4 -55.43 -19.28 -34.34
CA GLN A 4 -55.36 -19.74 -35.75
C GLN A 4 -54.46 -18.76 -36.54
N ASP A 5 -53.39 -19.29 -37.09
CA ASP A 5 -53.15 -19.56 -38.54
C ASP A 5 -53.24 -18.42 -39.55
N LYS A 6 -52.11 -18.18 -40.29
CA LYS A 6 -51.99 -18.47 -41.74
C LYS A 6 -50.72 -17.93 -42.37
N ASN A 7 -49.93 -18.87 -42.83
CA ASN A 7 -49.23 -18.92 -44.13
C ASN A 7 -48.96 -17.64 -44.94
N LEU A 8 -47.69 -17.43 -45.33
CA LEU A 8 -47.37 -17.17 -46.74
C LEU A 8 -45.94 -17.70 -47.05
N ARG A 9 -45.90 -18.61 -48.00
CA ARG A 9 -44.72 -19.19 -48.65
C ARG A 9 -44.04 -18.17 -49.53
N SER A 10 -42.72 -18.13 -49.51
CA SER A 10 -41.92 -17.81 -50.71
C SER A 10 -40.68 -18.71 -50.71
N THR A 11 -40.63 -19.46 -51.78
CA THR A 11 -39.64 -20.41 -52.22
C THR A 11 -38.35 -19.69 -52.67
N GLU A 12 -37.20 -19.97 -52.00
CA GLU A 12 -35.92 -19.82 -52.64
C GLU A 12 -35.10 -21.09 -52.49
N LYS A 13 -34.58 -21.52 -53.59
CA LYS A 13 -33.87 -22.76 -53.84
C LYS A 13 -32.60 -22.88 -52.98
N ALA A 14 -32.60 -23.81 -52.06
CA ALA A 14 -31.39 -24.33 -51.49
C ALA A 14 -30.61 -25.15 -52.51
N THR A 15 -29.51 -24.66 -52.96
CA THR A 15 -28.50 -25.47 -53.68
C THR A 15 -27.75 -26.29 -52.63
N ASP A 16 -28.02 -27.59 -52.61
CA ASP A 16 -27.25 -28.63 -51.95
C ASP A 16 -25.76 -28.55 -52.34
N LYS A 17 -24.95 -27.89 -51.48
CA LYS A 17 -23.50 -28.17 -51.48
C LYS A 17 -23.27 -29.32 -50.52
N LYS A 18 -23.15 -30.53 -51.07
CA LYS A 18 -22.59 -31.68 -50.37
C LYS A 18 -21.31 -31.29 -49.61
N PRO A 19 -21.13 -31.70 -48.36
CA PRO A 19 -19.87 -31.54 -47.66
C PRO A 19 -18.83 -32.32 -48.44
N HIS A 20 -17.79 -31.62 -48.89
CA HIS A 20 -16.63 -32.25 -49.51
C HIS A 20 -16.08 -33.30 -48.56
N GLY A 21 -16.12 -34.56 -48.95
CA GLY A 21 -15.54 -35.65 -48.25
C GLY A 21 -14.09 -35.37 -47.89
N ILE A 22 -13.75 -35.50 -46.59
CA ILE A 22 -12.38 -35.49 -46.11
C ILE A 22 -11.61 -36.54 -46.88
N PRO A 23 -10.53 -36.21 -47.59
CA PRO A 23 -9.92 -37.13 -48.54
C PRO A 23 -9.39 -38.35 -47.82
N MET A 24 -9.52 -39.52 -48.42
CA MET A 24 -8.95 -40.82 -47.97
C MET A 24 -7.42 -40.71 -47.72
N ARG A 25 -6.74 -39.72 -48.22
CA ARG A 25 -5.31 -39.40 -48.02
C ARG A 25 -4.94 -39.24 -46.52
N SER A 26 -5.81 -38.64 -45.69
CA SER A 26 -5.48 -38.35 -44.28
C SER A 26 -5.28 -39.57 -43.36
N TYR A 27 -5.74 -40.75 -43.77
CA TYR A 27 -5.48 -41.99 -43.01
C TYR A 27 -4.14 -42.63 -43.35
N SER A 28 -3.76 -42.57 -44.64
CA SER A 28 -2.45 -43.00 -45.10
C SER A 28 -1.31 -42.16 -44.58
N ASP A 29 -1.55 -40.82 -44.51
CA ASP A 29 -0.56 -39.87 -44.01
C ASP A 29 -0.26 -40.10 -42.49
N LEU A 30 -1.28 -40.32 -41.69
CA LEU A 30 -1.09 -40.67 -40.29
C LEU A 30 -0.34 -42.00 -40.07
N LYS A 31 -0.63 -43.03 -40.88
CA LYS A 31 0.14 -44.28 -40.85
C LYS A 31 1.59 -44.12 -41.24
N ARG A 32 1.82 -43.30 -42.27
CA ARG A 32 3.16 -42.98 -42.73
C ARG A 32 3.94 -42.23 -41.64
N LEU A 33 3.36 -41.20 -40.96
CA LEU A 33 3.96 -40.51 -39.85
C LEU A 33 4.23 -41.49 -38.67
N GLN A 34 3.30 -42.36 -38.35
CA GLN A 34 3.48 -43.39 -37.30
C GLN A 34 4.66 -44.33 -37.65
N SER A 35 4.78 -44.77 -38.90
CA SER A 35 5.88 -45.63 -39.33
C SER A 35 7.25 -44.92 -39.26
N LEU A 36 7.34 -43.66 -39.61
CA LEU A 36 8.56 -42.85 -39.51
C LEU A 36 8.98 -42.64 -38.04
N LEU A 37 8.03 -42.39 -37.15
CA LEU A 37 8.30 -42.20 -35.72
C LEU A 37 8.69 -43.50 -35.02
N ASN A 38 8.30 -44.67 -35.52
CA ASN A 38 8.66 -45.97 -34.98
C ASN A 38 10.07 -46.44 -35.35
N VAL A 39 10.76 -45.79 -36.29
CA VAL A 39 12.13 -46.06 -36.63
C VAL A 39 13.03 -45.58 -35.48
N GLN A 40 13.61 -46.51 -34.72
CA GLN A 40 14.61 -46.19 -33.69
C GLN A 40 15.92 -45.78 -34.38
N SER A 41 16.63 -44.79 -33.83
CA SER A 41 17.89 -44.22 -34.37
C SER A 41 19.08 -45.17 -34.43
N ARG A 42 18.87 -46.49 -34.50
CA ARG A 42 19.94 -47.53 -34.42
C ARG A 42 20.64 -47.84 -35.73
N ASN A 43 20.32 -47.26 -36.87
CA ASN A 43 20.96 -47.59 -38.14
C ASN A 43 21.48 -46.38 -38.88
N GLN A 44 22.55 -45.78 -38.39
CA GLN A 44 23.58 -45.14 -39.22
C GLN A 44 24.89 -45.13 -38.43
N GLN A 45 25.56 -46.28 -38.39
CA GLN A 45 27.01 -46.36 -38.14
C GLN A 45 27.70 -45.76 -39.39
N LEU A 46 28.10 -44.50 -39.30
CA LEU A 46 29.15 -43.95 -40.15
C LEU A 46 30.46 -44.57 -39.71
N PRO A 47 31.33 -45.05 -40.64
CA PRO A 47 32.58 -45.69 -40.28
C PRO A 47 33.47 -44.76 -39.48
N ALA A 48 34.05 -45.27 -38.40
CA ALA A 48 35.00 -44.64 -37.53
C ALA A 48 36.23 -44.18 -38.33
N VAL A 49 36.30 -42.89 -38.64
CA VAL A 49 37.54 -42.27 -39.18
C VAL A 49 38.41 -41.93 -37.97
N SER A 50 39.54 -42.63 -37.90
CA SER A 50 40.56 -42.51 -36.86
C SER A 50 41.09 -41.07 -36.73
N PHE A 51 41.05 -40.58 -35.50
CA PHE A 51 41.52 -39.24 -35.06
C PHE A 51 43.05 -39.19 -35.02
N GLN A 52 43.77 -39.27 -36.16
CA GLN A 52 45.23 -39.09 -36.15
C GLN A 52 45.87 -38.38 -37.37
N SER A 53 45.15 -37.56 -38.13
CA SER A 53 45.81 -36.82 -39.24
C SER A 53 45.17 -35.49 -39.64
N VAL A 54 44.62 -34.69 -38.73
CA VAL A 54 43.98 -33.40 -39.10
C VAL A 54 44.73 -32.17 -38.60
N GLN A 55 45.90 -32.30 -38.00
CA GLN A 55 46.60 -31.12 -37.47
C GLN A 55 47.61 -30.44 -38.44
N THR A 56 47.74 -30.91 -39.64
CA THR A 56 48.75 -30.40 -40.59
C THR A 56 48.19 -29.89 -41.92
N ARG A 57 46.90 -29.68 -42.08
CA ARG A 57 46.29 -29.17 -43.35
C ARG A 57 45.51 -27.82 -43.23
N VAL A 58 45.49 -27.17 -42.09
CA VAL A 58 44.74 -25.91 -41.92
C VAL A 58 45.51 -24.67 -42.35
N THR A 59 46.82 -24.75 -42.59
CA THR A 59 47.66 -23.58 -42.95
C THR A 59 47.88 -23.36 -44.45
N ARG A 60 47.33 -24.18 -45.35
CA ARG A 60 47.50 -24.02 -46.79
C ARG A 60 46.24 -23.69 -47.61
N ALA A 61 45.07 -23.52 -46.96
CA ALA A 61 43.80 -23.26 -47.66
C ALA A 61 43.41 -21.78 -47.76
N TRP A 62 44.20 -20.84 -47.23
CA TRP A 62 43.85 -19.41 -47.24
C TRP A 62 44.46 -18.57 -48.34
N GLN A 63 45.12 -19.18 -49.36
CA GLN A 63 45.78 -18.42 -50.45
C GLN A 63 45.23 -18.64 -51.89
N ASN A 64 44.20 -19.42 -52.10
CA ASN A 64 43.65 -19.58 -53.46
C ASN A 64 42.13 -19.72 -53.50
N VAL A 65 41.39 -18.63 -53.32
CA VAL A 65 40.02 -18.48 -53.83
C VAL A 65 39.83 -17.04 -54.25
N LYS A 66 40.34 -16.73 -55.44
CA LYS A 66 39.74 -15.70 -56.29
C LYS A 66 39.35 -16.40 -57.60
N SER A 67 38.09 -16.18 -58.02
CA SER A 67 37.46 -16.61 -59.26
C SER A 67 36.85 -18.03 -59.33
N SER A 68 35.54 -18.07 -59.00
CA SER A 68 34.50 -18.58 -59.92
C SER A 68 33.14 -18.52 -59.18
N GLU A 69 32.27 -17.66 -59.66
CA GLU A 69 30.86 -17.66 -59.35
C GLU A 69 30.23 -18.97 -59.89
N GLN A 70 29.91 -19.88 -58.92
CA GLN A 70 28.90 -20.90 -59.16
C GLN A 70 28.07 -21.01 -57.90
N LYS A 71 26.79 -20.62 -58.03
CA LYS A 71 25.76 -20.81 -56.98
C LYS A 71 25.70 -22.28 -56.59
N PRO A 72 25.84 -22.63 -55.32
CA PRO A 72 25.44 -23.95 -54.85
C PRO A 72 23.93 -23.89 -54.61
N ASN A 73 23.13 -24.50 -55.47
CA ASN A 73 21.80 -25.00 -55.21
C ASN A 73 21.92 -26.16 -54.19
N GLY A 74 22.13 -25.86 -52.94
CA GLY A 74 22.01 -26.80 -51.86
C GLY A 74 20.67 -26.58 -51.14
N GLN A 75 19.58 -27.03 -51.79
CA GLN A 75 18.35 -27.31 -51.05
C GLN A 75 18.69 -28.36 -49.97
N TRP A 76 18.72 -27.94 -48.72
CA TRP A 76 18.66 -28.88 -47.60
C TRP A 76 17.34 -29.63 -47.74
N GLN A 77 17.36 -30.91 -48.10
CA GLN A 77 16.19 -31.77 -48.09
C GLN A 77 15.73 -31.85 -46.64
N GLU A 78 14.61 -31.21 -46.33
CA GLU A 78 13.89 -31.39 -45.07
C GLU A 78 13.68 -32.86 -44.86
N SER A 79 13.99 -33.35 -43.62
CA SER A 79 13.77 -34.80 -43.35
C SER A 79 12.29 -35.09 -43.58
N THR A 80 11.98 -36.16 -44.25
CA THR A 80 10.59 -36.56 -44.54
C THR A 80 9.73 -36.62 -43.30
N GLU A 81 10.29 -36.87 -42.14
CA GLU A 81 9.61 -36.84 -40.83
C GLU A 81 9.21 -35.43 -40.38
N ALA A 82 10.11 -34.46 -40.54
CA ALA A 82 9.80 -33.05 -40.18
C ALA A 82 8.67 -32.46 -41.02
N ALA A 83 8.65 -32.78 -42.35
CA ALA A 83 7.59 -32.36 -43.26
C ALA A 83 6.24 -33.01 -42.90
N GLU A 84 6.23 -34.28 -42.50
CA GLU A 84 5.00 -34.96 -42.09
C GLU A 84 4.47 -34.45 -40.72
N LEU A 85 5.36 -34.13 -39.76
CA LEU A 85 4.98 -33.47 -38.54
C LEU A 85 4.37 -32.07 -38.77
N GLU A 86 4.90 -31.31 -39.70
CA GLU A 86 4.32 -30.02 -40.09
C GLU A 86 2.92 -30.22 -40.68
N THR A 87 2.78 -31.13 -41.63
CA THR A 87 1.49 -31.48 -42.24
C THR A 87 0.47 -31.91 -41.20
N PHE A 88 0.89 -32.71 -40.21
CA PHE A 88 0.07 -33.11 -39.07
C PHE A 88 -0.40 -31.89 -38.27
N SER A 89 0.54 -31.02 -37.91
CA SER A 89 0.22 -29.83 -37.10
C SER A 89 -0.75 -28.89 -37.80
N MET A 90 -0.63 -28.70 -39.11
CA MET A 90 -1.51 -27.88 -39.94
C MET A 90 -2.89 -28.50 -40.11
N THR A 91 -2.96 -29.81 -40.34
CA THR A 91 -4.22 -30.52 -40.57
C THR A 91 -5.10 -30.53 -39.34
N TYR A 92 -4.51 -30.74 -38.13
CA TYR A 92 -5.23 -30.92 -36.90
C TYR A 92 -5.15 -29.70 -35.95
N LYS A 93 -4.77 -28.54 -36.45
CA LYS A 93 -4.60 -27.32 -35.63
C LYS A 93 -5.82 -26.91 -34.79
N ASN A 94 -7.03 -27.22 -35.27
CA ASN A 94 -8.30 -26.87 -34.62
C ASN A 94 -8.88 -28.00 -33.76
N GLU A 95 -8.27 -29.20 -33.78
CA GLU A 95 -8.74 -30.33 -32.99
C GLU A 95 -8.40 -30.11 -31.51
N ARG A 96 -9.37 -30.44 -30.64
CA ARG A 96 -9.22 -30.31 -29.17
C ARG A 96 -9.41 -31.65 -28.43
N ASN A 97 -10.17 -32.57 -29.00
CA ASN A 97 -10.57 -33.83 -28.39
C ASN A 97 -10.03 -35.03 -29.17
N PHE A 98 -8.72 -35.22 -29.19
CA PHE A 98 -8.07 -36.28 -29.89
C PHE A 98 -8.44 -37.69 -29.43
N SER A 99 -8.74 -37.89 -28.14
CA SER A 99 -9.18 -39.14 -27.54
C SER A 99 -10.55 -39.60 -28.01
N LYS A 100 -11.44 -38.66 -28.37
CA LYS A 100 -12.79 -38.95 -28.88
C LYS A 100 -12.86 -38.94 -30.41
N HIS A 101 -11.80 -38.59 -31.10
CA HIS A 101 -11.76 -38.56 -32.56
C HIS A 101 -11.84 -39.96 -33.18
N PRO A 102 -12.48 -40.20 -34.34
CA PRO A 102 -12.54 -41.50 -34.98
C PRO A 102 -11.18 -42.22 -35.23
N LYS A 103 -10.10 -41.41 -35.34
CA LYS A 103 -8.73 -41.92 -35.51
C LYS A 103 -7.91 -41.92 -34.22
N HIS A 104 -8.56 -41.97 -33.04
CA HIS A 104 -7.94 -41.89 -31.72
C HIS A 104 -6.78 -42.88 -31.53
N ARG A 105 -6.88 -44.10 -32.04
CA ARG A 105 -5.81 -45.11 -31.93
C ARG A 105 -4.52 -44.66 -32.61
N LEU A 106 -4.62 -44.05 -33.81
CA LEU A 106 -3.44 -43.54 -34.53
C LEU A 106 -2.81 -42.32 -33.81
N PHE A 107 -3.65 -41.45 -33.26
CA PHE A 107 -3.13 -40.35 -32.45
C PHE A 107 -2.44 -40.84 -31.16
N HIS A 108 -3.00 -41.87 -30.52
CA HIS A 108 -2.38 -42.49 -29.38
C HIS A 108 -1.01 -43.07 -29.74
N ASP A 109 -0.91 -43.83 -30.84
CA ASP A 109 0.35 -44.47 -31.25
C ASP A 109 1.39 -43.41 -31.67
N ILE A 110 0.97 -42.34 -32.38
CA ILE A 110 1.81 -41.22 -32.75
C ILE A 110 2.33 -40.51 -31.47
N PHE A 111 1.47 -40.27 -30.50
CA PHE A 111 1.87 -39.63 -29.23
C PHE A 111 2.88 -40.48 -28.46
N MET A 112 2.60 -41.78 -28.33
CA MET A 112 3.53 -42.74 -27.72
C MET A 112 4.90 -42.73 -28.39
N ALA A 113 4.92 -42.73 -29.75
CA ALA A 113 6.16 -42.72 -30.52
C ALA A 113 6.91 -41.35 -30.38
N LEU A 114 6.20 -40.22 -30.36
CA LEU A 114 6.79 -38.91 -30.11
C LEU A 114 7.44 -38.82 -28.73
N VAL A 115 6.79 -39.35 -27.70
CA VAL A 115 7.36 -39.33 -26.35
C VAL A 115 8.51 -40.32 -26.23
N LYS A 116 8.28 -41.60 -26.52
CA LYS A 116 9.28 -42.67 -26.28
C LYS A 116 10.49 -42.63 -27.23
N ASN A 117 10.25 -42.38 -28.51
CA ASN A 117 11.32 -42.50 -29.53
C ASN A 117 12.00 -41.19 -29.88
N ARG A 118 11.41 -40.02 -29.43
CA ARG A 118 12.00 -38.70 -29.69
C ARG A 118 12.33 -37.99 -28.39
N LEU A 119 11.32 -37.68 -27.56
CA LEU A 119 11.49 -36.84 -26.38
C LEU A 119 12.37 -37.47 -25.27
N THR A 120 12.20 -38.78 -25.01
CA THR A 120 12.98 -39.49 -23.99
C THR A 120 14.29 -40.11 -24.51
N CYS A 121 14.49 -40.10 -25.84
CA CYS A 121 15.71 -40.61 -26.47
C CYS A 121 16.82 -39.54 -26.42
N ARG A 122 17.79 -39.69 -25.52
CA ARG A 122 18.91 -38.75 -25.36
C ARG A 122 19.72 -38.55 -26.65
N GLU A 123 19.99 -39.60 -27.39
CA GLU A 123 20.72 -39.55 -28.66
C GLU A 123 19.98 -38.66 -29.67
N TRP A 124 18.67 -38.85 -29.80
CA TRP A 124 17.86 -38.05 -30.70
C TRP A 124 17.79 -36.58 -30.29
N VAL A 125 17.58 -36.31 -28.98
CA VAL A 125 17.51 -34.94 -28.45
C VAL A 125 18.80 -34.14 -28.67
N THR A 126 19.96 -34.83 -28.67
CA THR A 126 21.27 -34.16 -28.88
C THR A 126 21.65 -34.01 -30.36
N GLN A 127 21.14 -34.88 -31.25
CA GLN A 127 21.52 -34.88 -32.65
C GLN A 127 20.48 -34.27 -33.59
N ALA A 128 19.22 -34.16 -33.15
CA ALA A 128 18.13 -33.66 -33.98
C ALA A 128 18.35 -32.21 -34.37
N PRO A 129 18.13 -31.85 -35.68
CA PRO A 129 18.13 -30.46 -36.13
C PRO A 129 17.14 -29.64 -35.33
N SER A 130 17.50 -28.38 -35.04
CA SER A 130 16.69 -27.45 -34.24
C SER A 130 15.25 -27.33 -34.74
N ILE A 131 15.04 -27.25 -36.05
CA ILE A 131 13.73 -27.17 -36.66
C ILE A 131 12.89 -28.44 -36.46
N HIS A 132 13.53 -29.62 -36.55
CA HIS A 132 12.85 -30.88 -36.36
C HIS A 132 12.33 -31.03 -34.92
N PHE A 133 13.16 -30.68 -33.91
CA PHE A 133 12.74 -30.66 -32.53
C PHE A 133 11.54 -29.70 -32.29
N LEU A 134 11.58 -28.52 -32.92
CA LEU A 134 10.46 -27.57 -32.86
C LEU A 134 9.15 -28.19 -33.40
N ARG A 135 9.20 -28.94 -34.54
CA ARG A 135 8.02 -29.64 -35.08
C ARG A 135 7.45 -30.67 -34.09
N VAL A 136 8.32 -31.41 -33.40
CA VAL A 136 7.89 -32.35 -32.34
C VAL A 136 7.20 -31.60 -31.21
N LEU A 137 7.75 -30.49 -30.74
CA LEU A 137 7.13 -29.67 -29.68
C LEU A 137 5.76 -29.13 -30.08
N ILE A 138 5.61 -28.68 -31.36
CA ILE A 138 4.33 -28.18 -31.87
C ILE A 138 3.28 -29.30 -31.86
N CYS A 139 3.63 -30.49 -32.30
CA CYS A 139 2.72 -31.65 -32.27
C CYS A 139 2.36 -32.08 -30.85
N LEU A 140 3.32 -32.11 -29.93
CA LEU A 140 3.04 -32.37 -28.50
C LEU A 140 2.10 -31.33 -27.90
N ARG A 141 2.34 -30.03 -28.13
CA ARG A 141 1.47 -28.95 -27.66
C ARG A 141 0.03 -29.08 -28.17
N LEU A 142 -0.15 -29.58 -29.42
CA LEU A 142 -1.48 -29.83 -29.98
C LEU A 142 -2.17 -30.98 -29.28
N LEU A 143 -1.49 -32.14 -29.13
CA LEU A 143 -2.06 -33.36 -28.57
C LEU A 143 -2.42 -33.20 -27.08
N ILE A 144 -1.59 -32.53 -26.29
CA ILE A 144 -1.84 -32.27 -24.86
C ILE A 144 -2.96 -31.26 -24.56
N ARG A 145 -3.66 -30.74 -25.57
CA ARG A 145 -4.93 -30.04 -25.37
C ARG A 145 -5.99 -30.96 -24.76
N ASP A 146 -5.88 -32.25 -25.05
CA ASP A 146 -6.74 -33.29 -24.49
C ASP A 146 -6.13 -33.83 -23.19
N PRO A 147 -6.85 -33.80 -22.05
CA PRO A 147 -6.36 -34.25 -20.75
C PRO A 147 -5.84 -35.69 -20.74
N CYS A 148 -6.38 -36.59 -21.56
CA CYS A 148 -5.91 -37.98 -21.68
C CYS A 148 -4.43 -38.04 -22.05
N TYR A 149 -3.96 -37.19 -22.93
CA TYR A 149 -2.55 -37.14 -23.37
C TYR A 149 -1.67 -36.43 -22.35
N GLN A 150 -2.21 -35.58 -21.47
CA GLN A 150 -1.47 -35.02 -20.34
C GLN A 150 -1.08 -36.06 -19.32
N GLU A 151 -2.04 -36.94 -18.93
CA GLU A 151 -1.78 -38.07 -18.04
C GLU A 151 -0.79 -39.07 -18.64
N MET A 152 -0.93 -39.31 -19.93
CA MET A 152 -0.01 -40.19 -20.66
C MET A 152 1.40 -39.59 -20.72
N LEU A 153 1.55 -38.28 -20.92
CA LEU A 153 2.84 -37.59 -20.91
C LEU A 153 3.56 -37.81 -19.57
N HIS A 154 2.82 -37.66 -18.46
CA HIS A 154 3.34 -37.91 -17.12
C HIS A 154 3.75 -39.35 -16.92
N SER A 155 2.88 -40.32 -17.23
CA SER A 155 3.14 -41.74 -17.03
C SER A 155 4.35 -42.24 -17.82
N LEU A 156 4.75 -41.57 -18.88
CA LEU A 156 5.91 -41.91 -19.71
C LEU A 156 7.19 -41.12 -19.30
N GLY A 157 7.18 -40.36 -18.21
CA GLY A 157 8.32 -39.55 -17.79
C GLY A 157 8.64 -38.39 -18.76
N GLY A 158 7.66 -38.02 -19.58
CA GLY A 158 7.83 -36.96 -20.59
C GLY A 158 7.94 -35.54 -20.00
N ILE A 159 7.32 -35.31 -18.85
CA ILE A 159 7.31 -33.97 -18.20
C ILE A 159 8.71 -33.57 -17.74
N GLU A 160 9.42 -34.50 -17.06
CA GLU A 160 10.79 -34.30 -16.57
C GLU A 160 11.75 -34.02 -17.74
N ASN A 161 11.62 -34.79 -18.84
CA ASN A 161 12.47 -34.61 -20.04
C ASN A 161 12.22 -33.28 -20.72
N ILE A 162 10.95 -32.84 -20.81
CA ILE A 162 10.59 -31.51 -21.36
C ILE A 162 11.14 -30.38 -20.43
N ALA A 163 11.05 -30.53 -19.11
CA ALA A 163 11.58 -29.58 -18.15
C ALA A 163 13.10 -29.41 -18.27
N GLN A 164 13.85 -30.52 -18.31
CA GLN A 164 15.30 -30.49 -18.50
C GLN A 164 15.70 -29.90 -19.86
N TYR A 165 14.91 -30.16 -20.92
CA TYR A 165 15.15 -29.56 -22.23
C TYR A 165 14.86 -28.05 -22.19
N MET A 166 13.77 -27.62 -21.56
CA MET A 166 13.43 -26.21 -21.39
C MET A 166 14.56 -25.48 -20.65
N GLU A 167 15.10 -26.05 -19.60
CA GLU A 167 16.20 -25.47 -18.83
C GLU A 167 17.44 -25.25 -19.71
N ARG A 168 17.83 -26.24 -20.50
CA ARG A 168 18.99 -26.12 -21.41
C ARG A 168 18.79 -25.03 -22.47
N VAL A 169 17.61 -24.98 -23.09
CA VAL A 169 17.28 -23.94 -24.10
C VAL A 169 17.18 -22.57 -23.45
N ALA A 170 16.58 -22.46 -22.27
CA ALA A 170 16.48 -21.20 -21.53
C ALA A 170 17.86 -20.67 -21.13
N ASN A 171 18.72 -21.51 -20.58
CA ASN A 171 20.11 -21.12 -20.23
C ASN A 171 20.91 -20.70 -21.47
N GLY A 172 20.76 -21.40 -22.58
CA GLY A 172 21.36 -21.02 -23.86
C GLY A 172 20.87 -19.65 -24.34
N TYR A 173 19.56 -19.43 -24.32
CA TYR A 173 18.92 -18.17 -24.73
C TYR A 173 19.32 -16.97 -23.84
N LEU A 174 19.29 -17.15 -22.52
CA LEU A 174 19.60 -16.06 -21.58
C LEU A 174 21.08 -15.67 -21.56
N ASN A 175 21.99 -16.64 -21.73
CA ASN A 175 23.43 -16.41 -21.65
C ASN A 175 24.09 -16.03 -23.00
N TYR A 176 23.65 -16.60 -24.10
CA TYR A 176 24.32 -16.48 -25.40
C TYR A 176 23.49 -15.71 -26.45
N GLY A 177 22.23 -15.37 -26.13
CA GLY A 177 21.34 -14.63 -27.02
C GLY A 177 20.50 -15.51 -27.94
N GLU A 178 19.93 -14.89 -28.97
CA GLU A 178 18.99 -15.53 -29.88
C GLU A 178 19.71 -16.45 -30.88
N GLU A 179 19.68 -17.75 -30.63
CA GLU A 179 19.87 -18.75 -31.68
C GLU A 179 18.57 -18.94 -32.46
N GLN A 180 18.70 -19.29 -33.75
CA GLN A 180 17.58 -19.59 -34.64
C GLN A 180 16.65 -20.65 -33.98
N HIS A 181 15.37 -20.33 -33.86
CA HIS A 181 14.29 -21.15 -33.28
C HIS A 181 14.28 -21.34 -31.74
N ASN A 182 15.19 -20.76 -30.95
CA ASN A 182 15.15 -20.91 -29.50
C ASN A 182 13.91 -20.21 -28.92
N VAL A 183 13.55 -19.01 -29.41
CA VAL A 183 12.33 -18.31 -29.04
C VAL A 183 11.08 -19.17 -29.32
N ASP A 184 10.97 -19.71 -30.54
CA ASP A 184 9.82 -20.54 -30.91
C ASP A 184 9.71 -21.82 -30.06
N LYS A 185 10.85 -22.44 -29.70
CA LYS A 185 10.89 -23.59 -28.77
C LYS A 185 10.41 -23.20 -27.39
N LEU A 186 10.92 -22.09 -26.81
CA LEU A 186 10.53 -21.62 -25.48
C LEU A 186 9.05 -21.26 -25.41
N VAL A 187 8.51 -20.58 -26.45
CA VAL A 187 7.08 -20.30 -26.53
C VAL A 187 6.23 -21.56 -26.53
N ASN A 188 6.63 -22.62 -27.27
CA ASN A 188 5.91 -23.89 -27.25
C ASN A 188 6.04 -24.61 -25.92
N LEU A 189 7.21 -24.59 -25.28
CA LEU A 189 7.48 -25.20 -23.98
C LEU A 189 6.68 -24.51 -22.87
N THR A 190 6.68 -23.19 -22.80
CA THR A 190 5.89 -22.43 -21.81
C THR A 190 4.39 -22.69 -21.98
N CYS A 191 3.89 -22.77 -23.22
CA CYS A 191 2.51 -23.16 -23.50
C CYS A 191 2.16 -24.58 -23.02
N ILE A 192 3.10 -25.54 -23.14
CA ILE A 192 2.92 -26.91 -22.62
C ILE A 192 2.76 -26.86 -21.10
N PHE A 193 3.68 -26.19 -20.37
CA PHE A 193 3.62 -26.07 -18.92
C PHE A 193 2.41 -25.28 -18.45
N GLN A 194 1.99 -24.25 -19.18
CA GLN A 194 0.74 -23.53 -18.90
C GLN A 194 -0.47 -24.48 -18.92
N LYS A 195 -0.55 -25.37 -19.93
CA LYS A 195 -1.67 -26.35 -20.02
C LYS A 195 -1.66 -27.35 -18.89
N LEU A 196 -0.49 -27.84 -18.48
CA LEU A 196 -0.34 -28.72 -17.32
C LEU A 196 -0.70 -27.98 -16.01
N ALA A 197 -0.25 -26.75 -15.85
CA ALA A 197 -0.53 -25.92 -14.68
C ALA A 197 -2.01 -25.54 -14.52
N ALA A 198 -2.82 -25.60 -15.58
CA ALA A 198 -4.25 -25.31 -15.52
C ALA A 198 -5.07 -26.35 -14.75
N VAL A 199 -4.55 -27.57 -14.54
CA VAL A 199 -5.24 -28.67 -13.85
C VAL A 199 -4.67 -28.87 -12.46
N LYS A 200 -5.52 -28.80 -11.42
CA LYS A 200 -5.11 -28.82 -10.00
C LYS A 200 -4.15 -29.98 -9.67
N ARG A 201 -4.49 -31.23 -10.06
CA ARG A 201 -3.66 -32.42 -9.79
C ARG A 201 -2.31 -32.43 -10.53
N GLN A 202 -2.19 -31.69 -11.63
CA GLN A 202 -1.01 -31.69 -12.49
C GLN A 202 0.00 -30.60 -12.10
N LYS A 203 -0.39 -29.62 -11.29
CA LYS A 203 0.49 -28.56 -10.77
C LYS A 203 1.69 -29.17 -10.03
N GLU A 204 1.45 -30.22 -9.24
CA GLU A 204 2.49 -30.96 -8.52
C GLU A 204 3.53 -31.58 -9.46
N TRP A 205 3.11 -32.09 -10.63
CA TRP A 205 4.06 -32.66 -11.62
C TRP A 205 5.00 -31.59 -12.18
N VAL A 206 4.47 -30.39 -12.40
CA VAL A 206 5.28 -29.25 -12.89
C VAL A 206 6.29 -28.80 -11.83
N ILE A 207 5.89 -28.77 -10.56
CA ILE A 207 6.80 -28.44 -9.45
C ILE A 207 7.85 -29.52 -9.27
N ALA A 208 7.47 -30.80 -9.26
CA ALA A 208 8.37 -31.94 -9.11
C ALA A 208 9.41 -32.02 -10.24
N SER A 209 9.04 -31.67 -11.48
CA SER A 209 9.95 -31.62 -12.62
C SER A 209 11.00 -30.50 -12.57
N GLY A 210 10.86 -29.54 -11.64
CA GLY A 210 11.72 -28.34 -11.55
C GLY A 210 11.43 -27.26 -12.58
N ALA A 211 10.45 -27.42 -13.46
CA ALA A 211 10.12 -26.48 -14.52
C ALA A 211 9.77 -25.06 -14.01
N HIS A 212 9.21 -24.94 -12.80
CA HIS A 212 8.91 -23.65 -12.16
C HIS A 212 10.16 -22.78 -12.01
N LYS A 213 11.34 -23.36 -11.71
CA LYS A 213 12.61 -22.62 -11.60
C LYS A 213 13.01 -21.98 -12.93
N THR A 214 12.89 -22.76 -13.99
CA THR A 214 13.18 -22.28 -15.35
C THR A 214 12.18 -21.23 -15.80
N LEU A 215 10.89 -21.36 -15.45
CA LEU A 215 9.87 -20.35 -15.74
C LEU A 215 10.16 -19.02 -15.02
N VAL A 216 10.67 -19.07 -13.77
CA VAL A 216 11.11 -17.86 -13.04
C VAL A 216 12.32 -17.23 -13.73
N ASN A 217 13.31 -18.01 -14.17
CA ASN A 217 14.45 -17.47 -14.92
C ASN A 217 14.03 -16.80 -16.24
N LEU A 218 12.99 -17.34 -16.91
CA LEU A 218 12.45 -16.77 -18.14
C LEU A 218 11.71 -15.45 -17.95
N LEU A 219 11.49 -14.97 -16.73
CA LEU A 219 11.01 -13.61 -16.48
C LEU A 219 12.02 -12.53 -16.90
N SER A 220 13.29 -12.90 -17.10
CA SER A 220 14.33 -12.03 -17.66
C SER A 220 14.43 -12.11 -19.18
N ALA A 221 13.51 -12.80 -19.86
CA ALA A 221 13.51 -12.97 -21.30
C ALA A 221 13.26 -11.64 -22.03
N ARG A 222 14.03 -11.39 -23.09
CA ARG A 222 13.87 -10.20 -23.93
C ARG A 222 12.70 -10.31 -24.91
N ASP A 223 12.36 -11.53 -25.34
CA ASP A 223 11.21 -11.76 -26.23
C ASP A 223 9.91 -11.77 -25.43
N ASN A 224 8.97 -10.91 -25.86
CA ASN A 224 7.71 -10.71 -25.16
C ASN A 224 6.82 -11.98 -25.14
N ASN A 225 6.86 -12.83 -26.18
CA ASN A 225 6.04 -14.05 -26.22
C ASN A 225 6.56 -15.10 -25.22
N VAL A 226 7.87 -15.18 -25.02
CA VAL A 226 8.50 -16.06 -24.03
C VAL A 226 8.13 -15.59 -22.64
N LEU A 227 8.26 -14.28 -22.38
CA LEU A 227 7.89 -13.66 -21.10
C LEU A 227 6.41 -13.89 -20.76
N LEU A 228 5.51 -13.59 -21.71
CA LEU A 228 4.07 -13.80 -21.50
C LEU A 228 3.74 -15.28 -21.25
N GLY A 229 4.38 -16.19 -21.97
CA GLY A 229 4.22 -17.63 -21.76
C GLY A 229 4.65 -18.07 -20.38
N ALA A 230 5.77 -17.55 -19.87
CA ALA A 230 6.26 -17.80 -18.52
C ALA A 230 5.32 -17.24 -17.45
N LEU A 231 4.89 -15.97 -17.59
CA LEU A 231 3.94 -15.32 -16.68
C LEU A 231 2.62 -16.09 -16.58
N LEU A 232 2.06 -16.52 -17.72
CA LEU A 232 0.80 -17.29 -17.73
C LEU A 232 0.95 -18.66 -17.06
N ALA A 233 2.06 -19.34 -17.25
CA ALA A 233 2.33 -20.61 -16.59
C ALA A 233 2.51 -20.44 -15.07
N LEU A 234 3.23 -19.40 -14.64
CA LEU A 234 3.45 -19.07 -13.22
C LEU A 234 2.15 -18.62 -12.55
N ASN A 235 1.30 -17.80 -13.21
CA ASN A 235 -0.01 -17.42 -12.68
C ASN A 235 -0.87 -18.66 -12.42
N SER A 236 -0.96 -19.57 -13.39
CA SER A 236 -1.71 -20.82 -13.23
C SER A 236 -1.15 -21.70 -12.09
N LEU A 237 0.16 -21.74 -11.87
CA LEU A 237 0.76 -22.45 -10.73
C LEU A 237 0.45 -21.78 -9.40
N ALA A 238 0.57 -20.43 -9.34
CA ALA A 238 0.41 -19.65 -8.12
C ALA A 238 -1.01 -19.66 -7.54
N GLU A 239 -2.02 -20.17 -8.26
CA GLU A 239 -3.35 -20.42 -7.71
C GLU A 239 -3.36 -21.47 -6.59
N SER A 240 -2.40 -22.44 -6.59
CA SER A 240 -2.27 -23.45 -5.53
C SER A 240 -1.33 -22.95 -4.42
N PRO A 241 -1.73 -23.05 -3.14
CA PRO A 241 -0.90 -22.66 -2.01
C PRO A 241 0.46 -23.37 -1.98
N GLU A 242 0.47 -24.69 -2.23
CA GLU A 242 1.68 -25.52 -2.21
C GLU A 242 2.68 -25.09 -3.30
N CYS A 243 2.15 -24.67 -4.46
CA CYS A 243 2.98 -24.15 -5.55
C CYS A 243 3.51 -22.76 -5.24
N ARG A 244 2.70 -21.89 -4.60
CA ARG A 244 3.13 -20.55 -4.17
C ARG A 244 4.29 -20.61 -3.22
N GLU A 245 4.22 -21.50 -2.20
CA GLU A 245 5.30 -21.70 -1.26
C GLU A 245 6.62 -22.02 -2.00
N LYS A 246 6.60 -22.96 -2.95
CA LYS A 246 7.77 -23.35 -3.74
C LYS A 246 8.30 -22.26 -4.66
N ILE A 247 7.42 -21.44 -5.21
CA ILE A 247 7.81 -20.29 -6.04
C ILE A 247 8.39 -19.18 -5.16
N SER A 248 7.85 -18.96 -3.96
CA SER A 248 8.31 -17.94 -3.00
C SER A 248 9.72 -18.19 -2.45
N GLU A 249 10.20 -19.43 -2.49
CA GLU A 249 11.58 -19.79 -2.15
C GLU A 249 12.62 -19.19 -3.12
N LEU A 250 12.18 -18.76 -4.30
CA LEU A 250 13.03 -18.20 -5.35
C LEU A 250 13.07 -16.67 -5.26
N THR A 251 14.15 -16.05 -5.75
CA THR A 251 14.28 -14.59 -5.87
C THR A 251 13.52 -14.09 -7.10
N ILE A 252 12.18 -14.01 -7.00
CA ILE A 252 11.31 -13.67 -8.12
C ILE A 252 10.93 -12.20 -8.17
N VAL A 253 10.82 -11.54 -7.00
CA VAL A 253 10.22 -10.20 -6.86
C VAL A 253 10.99 -9.14 -7.61
N GLU A 254 12.32 -9.19 -7.62
CA GLU A 254 13.14 -8.23 -8.36
C GLU A 254 12.76 -8.16 -9.84
N ASN A 255 12.67 -9.32 -10.50
CA ASN A 255 12.25 -9.40 -11.91
C ASN A 255 10.81 -8.91 -12.11
N LEU A 256 9.89 -9.24 -11.19
CA LEU A 256 8.50 -8.78 -11.28
C LEU A 256 8.40 -7.25 -11.16
N LEU A 257 9.18 -6.63 -10.29
CA LEU A 257 9.20 -5.17 -10.14
C LEU A 257 9.78 -4.47 -11.39
N VAL A 258 10.81 -5.05 -12.03
CA VAL A 258 11.33 -4.55 -13.30
C VAL A 258 10.26 -4.61 -14.39
N ILE A 259 9.53 -5.73 -14.50
CA ILE A 259 8.46 -5.87 -15.50
C ILE A 259 7.33 -4.86 -15.23
N LEU A 260 6.95 -4.66 -13.96
CA LEU A 260 5.93 -3.67 -13.57
C LEU A 260 6.35 -2.23 -13.91
N HIS A 261 7.65 -1.95 -13.92
CA HIS A 261 8.16 -0.61 -14.22
C HIS A 261 8.33 -0.36 -15.72
N GLU A 262 8.96 -1.27 -16.46
CA GLU A 262 9.52 -1.01 -17.79
C GLU A 262 8.75 -1.61 -18.98
N TYR A 263 7.92 -2.66 -18.76
CA TYR A 263 7.34 -3.43 -19.84
C TYR A 263 5.97 -2.92 -20.32
N ASP A 264 5.43 -3.58 -21.35
CA ASP A 264 4.12 -3.27 -21.92
C ASP A 264 2.96 -3.55 -20.93
N PHE A 265 1.78 -3.02 -21.24
CA PHE A 265 0.61 -3.11 -20.37
C PHE A 265 0.19 -4.56 -20.05
N LEU A 266 0.20 -5.47 -21.04
CA LEU A 266 -0.23 -6.85 -20.83
C LEU A 266 0.73 -7.59 -19.88
N SER A 267 2.03 -7.38 -20.04
CA SER A 267 3.06 -7.90 -19.17
C SER A 267 2.90 -7.36 -17.74
N LYS A 268 2.66 -6.05 -17.57
CA LYS A 268 2.37 -5.43 -16.27
C LYS A 268 1.14 -6.04 -15.58
N ARG A 269 0.06 -6.24 -16.33
CA ARG A 269 -1.18 -6.82 -15.79
C ARG A 269 -0.97 -8.24 -15.28
N LEU A 270 -0.37 -9.11 -16.09
CA LEU A 270 -0.09 -10.50 -15.69
C LEU A 270 0.91 -10.58 -14.53
N THR A 271 1.87 -9.67 -14.50
CA THR A 271 2.84 -9.59 -13.41
C THR A 271 2.20 -9.11 -12.11
N ALA A 272 1.30 -8.13 -12.17
CA ALA A 272 0.55 -7.68 -10.99
C ALA A 272 -0.35 -8.80 -10.44
N GLU A 273 -1.01 -9.57 -11.30
CA GLU A 273 -1.81 -10.72 -10.93
C GLU A 273 -0.94 -11.80 -10.24
N LEU A 274 0.23 -12.11 -10.79
CA LEU A 274 1.17 -13.05 -10.19
C LEU A 274 1.68 -12.57 -8.84
N LEU A 275 2.12 -11.31 -8.74
CA LEU A 275 2.64 -10.75 -7.50
C LEU A 275 1.56 -10.71 -6.41
N GLN A 276 0.31 -10.37 -6.76
CA GLN A 276 -0.83 -10.42 -5.84
C GLN A 276 -1.03 -11.81 -5.24
N LEU A 277 -0.99 -12.87 -6.08
CA LEU A 277 -1.10 -14.24 -5.60
C LEU A 277 0.08 -14.62 -4.68
N LEU A 278 1.30 -14.24 -5.06
CA LEU A 278 2.51 -14.58 -4.32
C LEU A 278 2.65 -13.80 -3.01
N CYS A 279 2.09 -12.60 -2.88
CA CYS A 279 2.12 -11.81 -1.64
C CYS A 279 1.32 -12.44 -0.48
N ALA A 280 0.57 -13.53 -0.73
CA ALA A 280 0.05 -14.35 0.35
C ALA A 280 1.17 -14.98 1.22
N GLU A 281 2.39 -15.10 0.67
CA GLU A 281 3.56 -15.65 1.35
C GLU A 281 4.40 -14.52 1.98
N SER A 282 4.73 -14.63 3.27
CA SER A 282 5.48 -13.59 4.01
C SER A 282 6.84 -13.28 3.39
N ARG A 283 7.55 -14.29 2.87
CA ARG A 283 8.83 -14.12 2.19
C ARG A 283 8.76 -13.19 0.97
N VAL A 284 7.64 -13.21 0.25
CA VAL A 284 7.43 -12.33 -0.92
C VAL A 284 7.18 -10.91 -0.46
N LYS A 285 6.42 -10.70 0.62
CA LYS A 285 6.20 -9.38 1.22
C LYS A 285 7.52 -8.75 1.67
N GLU A 286 8.39 -9.51 2.33
CA GLU A 286 9.74 -9.08 2.70
C GLU A 286 10.60 -8.71 1.49
N GLN A 287 10.55 -9.51 0.41
CA GLN A 287 11.25 -9.19 -0.82
C GLN A 287 10.73 -7.89 -1.46
N VAL A 288 9.40 -7.65 -1.47
CA VAL A 288 8.81 -6.39 -1.98
C VAL A 288 9.37 -5.19 -1.21
N LYS A 289 9.47 -5.28 0.13
CA LYS A 289 10.08 -4.26 0.97
C LYS A 289 11.57 -4.08 0.65
N LYS A 290 12.33 -5.18 0.62
CA LYS A 290 13.77 -5.19 0.36
C LYS A 290 14.17 -4.55 -0.97
N TYR A 291 13.40 -4.81 -2.03
CA TYR A 291 13.67 -4.26 -3.37
C TYR A 291 12.99 -2.93 -3.65
N GLY A 292 12.42 -2.25 -2.62
CA GLY A 292 11.80 -0.94 -2.79
C GLY A 292 10.58 -0.96 -3.71
N GLY A 293 9.71 -1.97 -3.57
CA GLY A 293 8.56 -2.17 -4.45
C GLY A 293 7.45 -1.14 -4.29
N VAL A 294 7.33 -0.49 -3.12
CA VAL A 294 6.23 0.44 -2.81
C VAL A 294 6.13 1.60 -3.82
N PRO A 295 7.20 2.34 -4.15
CA PRO A 295 7.13 3.40 -5.15
C PRO A 295 6.68 2.91 -6.54
N VAL A 296 7.12 1.71 -6.96
CA VAL A 296 6.73 1.10 -8.23
C VAL A 296 5.22 0.80 -8.23
N LEU A 297 4.71 0.17 -7.17
CA LEU A 297 3.29 -0.14 -7.03
C LEU A 297 2.43 1.13 -7.02
N LEU A 298 2.84 2.17 -6.28
CA LEU A 298 2.12 3.44 -6.22
C LEU A 298 2.12 4.18 -7.56
N SER A 299 3.18 4.09 -8.35
CA SER A 299 3.22 4.68 -9.69
C SER A 299 2.14 4.11 -10.61
N LEU A 300 1.79 2.83 -10.43
CA LEU A 300 0.78 2.13 -11.22
C LEU A 300 -0.67 2.50 -10.83
N LEU A 301 -0.88 3.13 -9.67
CA LEU A 301 -2.20 3.65 -9.28
C LEU A 301 -2.70 4.79 -10.18
N HIS A 302 -1.85 5.36 -11.03
CA HIS A 302 -2.24 6.33 -12.05
C HIS A 302 -2.80 5.70 -13.33
N SER A 303 -2.73 4.37 -13.47
CA SER A 303 -3.31 3.65 -14.61
C SER A 303 -4.83 3.77 -14.64
N ASP A 304 -5.42 3.73 -15.84
CA ASP A 304 -6.88 3.72 -16.03
C ASP A 304 -7.47 2.30 -16.14
N HIS A 305 -6.65 1.26 -16.10
CA HIS A 305 -7.07 -0.13 -16.27
C HIS A 305 -7.51 -0.78 -14.94
N VAL A 306 -8.81 -1.10 -14.84
CA VAL A 306 -9.45 -1.59 -13.60
C VAL A 306 -8.80 -2.86 -13.04
N LYS A 307 -8.50 -3.86 -13.88
CA LYS A 307 -7.90 -5.13 -13.42
C LYS A 307 -6.48 -4.96 -12.87
N LEU A 308 -5.68 -4.12 -13.54
CA LEU A 308 -4.34 -3.80 -13.05
C LEU A 308 -4.43 -3.07 -11.71
N LEU A 309 -5.27 -2.03 -11.61
CA LEU A 309 -5.50 -1.30 -10.37
C LEU A 309 -5.95 -2.21 -9.23
N TRP A 310 -6.90 -3.12 -9.51
CA TRP A 310 -7.42 -4.06 -8.53
C TRP A 310 -6.31 -4.95 -7.96
N SER A 311 -5.47 -5.54 -8.82
CA SER A 311 -4.33 -6.35 -8.37
C SER A 311 -3.32 -5.55 -7.57
N ILE A 312 -2.97 -4.33 -8.02
CA ILE A 312 -2.03 -3.44 -7.30
C ILE A 312 -2.57 -3.06 -5.92
N VAL A 313 -3.85 -2.69 -5.82
CA VAL A 313 -4.45 -2.33 -4.53
C VAL A 313 -4.46 -3.52 -3.57
N TRP A 314 -4.74 -4.73 -4.04
CA TRP A 314 -4.67 -5.93 -3.19
C TRP A 314 -3.25 -6.29 -2.76
N ILE A 315 -2.23 -6.04 -3.60
CA ILE A 315 -0.82 -6.15 -3.17
C ILE A 315 -0.56 -5.16 -2.03
N LEU A 316 -1.01 -3.90 -2.17
CA LEU A 316 -0.87 -2.89 -1.12
C LEU A 316 -1.55 -3.32 0.19
N VAL A 317 -2.76 -3.92 0.14
CA VAL A 317 -3.43 -4.49 1.33
C VAL A 317 -2.54 -5.49 2.05
N GLN A 318 -1.94 -6.42 1.30
CA GLN A 318 -1.12 -7.48 1.86
C GLN A 318 0.21 -6.99 2.44
N VAL A 319 0.87 -6.02 1.80
CA VAL A 319 2.13 -5.46 2.31
C VAL A 319 1.94 -4.47 3.46
N CYS A 320 0.71 -3.95 3.68
CA CYS A 320 0.37 -3.11 4.82
C CYS A 320 0.40 -3.85 6.16
N GLU A 321 0.56 -5.16 6.20
CA GLU A 321 0.81 -5.90 7.46
C GLU A 321 2.09 -5.42 8.16
N ASP A 322 3.06 -4.91 7.40
CA ASP A 322 4.28 -4.30 7.95
C ASP A 322 4.06 -2.81 8.26
N PRO A 323 4.24 -2.38 9.54
CA PRO A 323 4.02 -0.98 9.94
C PRO A 323 4.89 0.04 9.21
N GLU A 324 6.13 -0.30 8.85
CA GLU A 324 7.04 0.62 8.14
C GLU A 324 6.56 0.85 6.72
N THR A 325 6.07 -0.20 6.06
CA THR A 325 5.48 -0.12 4.72
C THR A 325 4.25 0.81 4.71
N THR A 326 3.43 0.82 5.76
CA THR A 326 2.29 1.75 5.87
C THR A 326 2.72 3.20 5.93
N VAL A 327 3.85 3.49 6.60
CA VAL A 327 4.45 4.83 6.65
C VAL A 327 5.02 5.22 5.29
N GLU A 328 5.69 4.31 4.61
CA GLU A 328 6.24 4.53 3.27
C GLU A 328 5.13 4.86 2.26
N ILE A 329 4.04 4.10 2.22
CA ILE A 329 2.86 4.37 1.38
C ILE A 329 2.31 5.78 1.63
N ARG A 330 2.28 6.22 2.89
CA ARG A 330 1.85 7.57 3.25
C ARG A 330 2.79 8.64 2.69
N ILE A 331 4.11 8.46 2.87
CA ILE A 331 5.14 9.42 2.43
C ILE A 331 5.07 9.60 0.91
N TRP A 332 4.88 8.54 0.15
CA TRP A 332 4.73 8.58 -1.30
C TRP A 332 3.33 9.01 -1.79
N GLY A 333 2.44 9.42 -0.88
CA GLY A 333 1.13 9.97 -1.22
C GLY A 333 0.07 8.93 -1.61
N GLY A 334 0.28 7.66 -1.32
CA GLY A 334 -0.64 6.55 -1.66
C GLY A 334 -2.05 6.73 -1.11
N ILE A 335 -2.20 7.30 0.09
CA ILE A 335 -3.52 7.59 0.70
C ILE A 335 -4.35 8.50 -0.20
N LYS A 336 -3.76 9.59 -0.73
CA LYS A 336 -4.48 10.52 -1.62
C LYS A 336 -4.88 9.85 -2.93
N GLN A 337 -4.02 8.98 -3.47
CA GLN A 337 -4.31 8.24 -4.71
C GLN A 337 -5.46 7.24 -4.52
N LEU A 338 -5.48 6.48 -3.41
CA LEU A 338 -6.57 5.56 -3.07
C LEU A 338 -7.90 6.31 -2.90
N LEU A 339 -7.92 7.43 -2.19
CA LEU A 339 -9.11 8.28 -2.04
C LEU A 339 -9.58 8.87 -3.38
N HIS A 340 -8.66 9.21 -4.27
CA HIS A 340 -9.01 9.69 -5.61
C HIS A 340 -9.67 8.60 -6.46
N ILE A 341 -9.24 7.34 -6.35
CA ILE A 341 -9.91 6.20 -7.00
C ILE A 341 -11.33 6.02 -6.44
N LEU A 342 -11.53 6.16 -5.11
CA LEU A 342 -12.85 6.05 -4.48
C LEU A 342 -13.83 7.15 -4.92
N GLN A 343 -13.36 8.33 -5.30
CA GLN A 343 -14.20 9.43 -5.78
C GLN A 343 -14.85 9.17 -7.14
N GLY A 344 -14.36 8.19 -7.92
CA GLY A 344 -15.01 7.70 -9.14
C GLY A 344 -14.96 8.66 -10.34
N GLY A 345 -14.08 9.67 -10.32
CA GLY A 345 -13.96 10.67 -11.38
C GLY A 345 -13.12 10.28 -12.61
N ARG A 346 -12.60 9.06 -12.65
CA ARG A 346 -11.74 8.57 -13.74
C ARG A 346 -12.53 7.79 -14.77
N ASN A 347 -12.24 7.99 -16.04
CA ASN A 347 -12.69 7.12 -17.13
C ASN A 347 -11.87 5.83 -17.10
N LEU A 348 -12.34 4.85 -16.34
CA LEU A 348 -11.69 3.55 -16.21
C LEU A 348 -11.91 2.73 -17.47
N VAL A 349 -10.86 2.05 -17.94
CA VAL A 349 -10.88 1.17 -19.10
C VAL A 349 -10.79 -0.28 -18.63
N SER A 350 -11.62 -1.15 -19.22
CA SER A 350 -11.53 -2.59 -18.99
C SER A 350 -10.84 -3.27 -20.14
N ASP A 351 -9.90 -4.13 -19.83
CA ASP A 351 -9.19 -4.95 -20.80
C ASP A 351 -9.74 -6.38 -20.77
N HIS A 352 -10.56 -6.70 -21.76
CA HIS A 352 -11.06 -8.05 -22.02
C HIS A 352 -10.12 -8.84 -22.92
N SER A 353 -8.83 -8.78 -22.69
CA SER A 353 -7.97 -9.84 -23.22
C SER A 353 -8.22 -11.12 -22.41
N SER A 354 -9.21 -11.91 -22.81
CA SER A 354 -9.42 -13.23 -22.24
C SER A 354 -8.15 -14.05 -22.51
N VAL A 355 -7.44 -14.39 -21.42
CA VAL A 355 -6.25 -15.25 -21.42
C VAL A 355 -6.53 -16.61 -22.10
N GLY A 356 -7.81 -16.97 -22.26
CA GLY A 356 -8.24 -18.16 -23.00
C GLY A 356 -7.94 -18.16 -24.50
N SER A 357 -7.68 -17.01 -25.13
CA SER A 357 -7.44 -16.90 -26.58
C SER A 357 -5.98 -17.06 -27.00
N LEU A 358 -5.02 -17.12 -26.07
CA LEU A 358 -3.61 -17.41 -26.37
C LEU A 358 -3.36 -18.82 -26.93
N SER A 359 -4.41 -19.67 -27.03
CA SER A 359 -4.34 -20.97 -27.67
C SER A 359 -4.26 -20.93 -29.21
N SER A 360 -4.42 -19.78 -29.83
CA SER A 360 -4.33 -19.56 -31.28
C SER A 360 -2.94 -19.07 -31.71
N ALA A 361 -1.91 -19.87 -31.44
CA ALA A 361 -0.61 -19.66 -32.06
C ALA A 361 -0.65 -20.05 -33.54
N ASN A 362 0.01 -19.25 -34.40
CA ASN A 362 0.21 -19.63 -35.79
C ASN A 362 1.06 -20.91 -35.91
N ALA A 363 1.24 -21.42 -37.17
CA ALA A 363 2.01 -22.63 -37.41
C ALA A 363 3.48 -22.58 -36.91
N ALA A 364 4.05 -21.36 -36.74
CA ALA A 364 5.38 -21.13 -36.20
C ALA A 364 5.41 -21.05 -34.67
N GLY A 365 4.26 -21.17 -33.99
CA GLY A 365 4.18 -21.07 -32.54
C GLY A 365 4.13 -19.65 -32.01
N ARG A 366 4.10 -18.61 -32.85
CA ARG A 366 4.01 -17.22 -32.42
C ARG A 366 2.60 -16.88 -31.97
N ILE A 367 2.49 -16.20 -30.83
CA ILE A 367 1.23 -15.67 -30.33
C ILE A 367 0.84 -14.50 -31.23
N GLN A 368 -0.30 -14.60 -31.93
CA GLN A 368 -0.86 -13.47 -32.64
C GLN A 368 -1.57 -12.57 -31.62
N HIS A 369 -1.15 -11.32 -31.52
CA HIS A 369 -1.92 -10.26 -30.87
C HIS A 369 -3.20 -10.03 -31.70
N LEU A 370 -4.27 -10.68 -31.32
CA LEU A 370 -5.59 -10.32 -31.78
C LEU A 370 -5.98 -9.04 -31.04
N HIS A 371 -6.09 -7.93 -31.77
CA HIS A 371 -6.87 -6.79 -31.35
C HIS A 371 -8.32 -7.24 -31.20
N LEU A 372 -8.69 -7.71 -30.03
CA LEU A 372 -10.07 -7.91 -29.64
C LEU A 372 -10.49 -6.67 -28.85
N SER A 373 -11.08 -5.73 -29.56
CA SER A 373 -11.95 -4.71 -29.00
C SER A 373 -13.29 -5.36 -28.66
N ASP A 374 -13.33 -6.15 -27.59
CA ASP A 374 -14.60 -6.49 -26.94
C ASP A 374 -14.73 -5.57 -25.73
N ASP A 375 -15.44 -4.47 -25.93
CA ASP A 375 -15.84 -3.59 -24.83
C ASP A 375 -16.68 -4.41 -23.85
N LEU A 376 -16.34 -4.31 -22.55
CA LEU A 376 -17.22 -4.80 -21.48
C LEU A 376 -18.59 -4.19 -21.65
N SER A 377 -19.64 -4.94 -21.33
CA SER A 377 -20.92 -4.33 -21.11
C SER A 377 -20.81 -3.26 -20.01
N PRO A 378 -21.56 -2.17 -20.08
CA PRO A 378 -21.56 -1.14 -19.04
C PRO A 378 -21.73 -1.71 -17.63
N ASP A 379 -22.51 -2.78 -17.47
CA ASP A 379 -22.78 -3.45 -16.20
C ASP A 379 -21.55 -4.16 -15.65
N GLU A 380 -20.80 -4.87 -16.48
CA GLU A 380 -19.55 -5.57 -16.07
C GLU A 380 -18.42 -4.58 -15.73
N MET A 381 -18.36 -3.43 -16.42
CA MET A 381 -17.43 -2.35 -16.10
C MET A 381 -17.76 -1.76 -14.72
N GLN A 382 -19.02 -1.51 -14.46
CA GLN A 382 -19.48 -0.97 -13.18
C GLN A 382 -19.23 -1.94 -12.04
N GLU A 383 -19.45 -3.23 -12.25
CA GLU A 383 -19.16 -4.28 -11.29
C GLU A 383 -17.68 -4.39 -10.95
N SER A 384 -16.82 -4.26 -11.94
CA SER A 384 -15.35 -4.23 -11.77
C SER A 384 -14.92 -2.99 -11.00
N THR A 385 -15.57 -1.85 -11.23
CA THR A 385 -15.31 -0.60 -10.49
C THR A 385 -15.69 -0.73 -9.01
N PHE A 386 -16.84 -1.35 -8.68
CA PHE A 386 -17.22 -1.59 -7.29
C PHE A 386 -16.25 -2.53 -6.56
N SER A 387 -15.75 -3.55 -7.26
CA SER A 387 -14.73 -4.45 -6.72
C SER A 387 -13.41 -3.71 -6.44
N LEU A 388 -13.02 -2.77 -7.30
CA LEU A 388 -11.85 -1.90 -7.08
C LEU A 388 -12.06 -0.95 -5.90
N GLN A 389 -13.26 -0.33 -5.77
CA GLN A 389 -13.58 0.53 -4.64
C GLN A 389 -13.57 -0.24 -3.31
N ALA A 390 -14.07 -1.48 -3.30
CA ALA A 390 -13.99 -2.36 -2.13
C ALA A 390 -12.54 -2.65 -1.74
N ALA A 391 -11.67 -2.95 -2.70
CA ALA A 391 -10.24 -3.14 -2.48
C ALA A 391 -9.57 -1.87 -1.92
N CYS A 392 -9.91 -0.68 -2.43
CA CYS A 392 -9.41 0.58 -1.89
C CYS A 392 -9.86 0.82 -0.44
N CYS A 393 -11.12 0.49 -0.09
CA CYS A 393 -11.58 0.53 1.30
C CYS A 393 -10.82 -0.45 2.19
N ALA A 394 -10.50 -1.65 1.68
CA ALA A 394 -9.65 -2.61 2.39
C ALA A 394 -8.24 -2.06 2.64
N ALA A 395 -7.60 -1.46 1.63
CA ALA A 395 -6.28 -0.86 1.79
C ALA A 395 -6.28 0.30 2.80
N ILE A 396 -7.30 1.15 2.77
CA ILE A 396 -7.46 2.24 3.75
C ILE A 396 -7.67 1.65 5.16
N THR A 397 -8.39 0.54 5.31
CA THR A 397 -8.58 -0.13 6.60
C THR A 397 -7.25 -0.51 7.24
N GLU A 398 -6.32 -1.09 6.48
CA GLU A 398 -5.00 -1.46 6.97
C GLU A 398 -4.12 -0.22 7.26
N LEU A 399 -4.17 0.77 6.39
CA LEU A 399 -3.40 2.01 6.55
C LEU A 399 -3.78 2.79 7.80
N VAL A 400 -5.07 2.85 8.17
CA VAL A 400 -5.56 3.63 9.31
C VAL A 400 -5.33 2.97 10.66
N LEU A 401 -4.71 1.79 10.73
CA LEU A 401 -4.13 1.26 11.96
C LEU A 401 -3.02 2.16 12.50
N ASN A 402 -2.33 2.88 11.64
CA ASN A 402 -1.40 3.93 12.02
C ASN A 402 -2.14 5.26 12.22
N GLU A 403 -1.97 5.88 13.38
CA GLU A 403 -2.70 7.11 13.77
C GLU A 403 -2.43 8.28 12.82
N THR A 404 -1.18 8.48 12.39
CA THR A 404 -0.82 9.54 11.44
C THR A 404 -1.46 9.33 10.07
N ASN A 405 -1.57 8.07 9.62
CA ASN A 405 -2.25 7.73 8.38
C ASN A 405 -3.77 7.98 8.50
N ALA A 406 -4.38 7.59 9.61
CA ALA A 406 -5.80 7.85 9.89
C ALA A 406 -6.10 9.35 9.87
N TYR A 407 -5.23 10.15 10.48
CA TYR A 407 -5.33 11.61 10.43
C TYR A 407 -5.27 12.14 8.99
N GLN A 408 -4.33 11.66 8.18
CA GLN A 408 -4.21 12.09 6.78
C GLN A 408 -5.45 11.70 5.94
N VAL A 409 -6.04 10.53 6.19
CA VAL A 409 -7.31 10.12 5.54
C VAL A 409 -8.42 11.13 5.86
N VAL A 410 -8.54 11.54 7.12
CA VAL A 410 -9.55 12.52 7.55
C VAL A 410 -9.31 13.88 6.90
N GLN A 411 -8.06 14.36 6.91
CA GLN A 411 -7.67 15.64 6.29
C GLN A 411 -7.90 15.66 4.77
N ALA A 412 -7.81 14.52 4.12
CA ALA A 412 -8.08 14.38 2.68
C ALA A 412 -9.57 14.13 2.37
N ASN A 413 -10.49 14.49 3.28
CA ASN A 413 -11.94 14.28 3.14
C ASN A 413 -12.37 12.81 2.99
N GLY A 414 -11.55 11.88 3.53
CA GLY A 414 -11.72 10.43 3.33
C GLY A 414 -12.99 9.90 4.00
N ILE A 415 -13.37 10.39 5.19
CA ILE A 415 -14.62 9.96 5.86
C ILE A 415 -15.82 10.23 4.97
N TYR A 416 -15.91 11.43 4.39
CA TYR A 416 -16.99 11.79 3.44
C TYR A 416 -16.97 10.86 2.22
N THR A 417 -15.80 10.67 1.61
CA THR A 417 -15.64 9.84 0.40
C THR A 417 -16.07 8.39 0.66
N ILE A 418 -15.65 7.79 1.77
CA ILE A 418 -16.00 6.42 2.14
C ILE A 418 -17.48 6.32 2.57
N ALA A 419 -17.98 7.30 3.34
CA ALA A 419 -19.37 7.29 3.81
C ALA A 419 -20.39 7.36 2.66
N LYS A 420 -20.08 7.99 1.54
CA LYS A 420 -20.92 7.94 0.34
C LYS A 420 -21.11 6.53 -0.22
N LEU A 421 -20.15 5.66 -0.03
CA LEU A 421 -20.19 4.29 -0.56
C LEU A 421 -21.12 3.36 0.24
N ILE A 422 -21.46 3.72 1.49
CA ILE A 422 -22.42 2.93 2.27
C ILE A 422 -23.87 3.11 1.79
N LEU A 423 -24.21 4.24 1.15
CA LEU A 423 -25.56 4.52 0.74
C LEU A 423 -26.03 3.53 -0.34
N PRO A 424 -27.27 3.00 -0.24
CA PRO A 424 -27.80 2.12 -1.26
C PRO A 424 -27.93 2.84 -2.60
N ASN A 425 -27.52 2.18 -3.67
CA ASN A 425 -27.63 2.69 -5.04
C ASN A 425 -28.44 1.71 -5.88
N LYS A 426 -29.49 2.23 -6.57
CA LYS A 426 -30.40 1.42 -7.41
C LYS A 426 -29.71 0.79 -8.64
N GLU A 427 -28.59 1.34 -9.04
CA GLU A 427 -27.78 0.86 -10.17
C GLU A 427 -26.88 -0.33 -9.83
N ARG A 428 -26.82 -0.74 -8.56
CA ARG A 428 -25.93 -1.80 -8.08
C ARG A 428 -26.70 -3.12 -7.95
N THR A 429 -26.15 -4.20 -8.49
CA THR A 429 -26.74 -5.56 -8.31
C THR A 429 -26.58 -6.01 -6.84
N ASP A 430 -27.58 -6.68 -6.28
CA ASP A 430 -27.74 -6.90 -4.84
C ASP A 430 -26.53 -7.51 -4.10
N GLY A 431 -25.81 -8.46 -4.69
CA GLY A 431 -24.72 -9.15 -3.98
C GLY A 431 -23.40 -8.37 -3.84
N LYS A 432 -22.97 -7.66 -4.89
CA LYS A 432 -21.69 -6.94 -4.87
C LYS A 432 -21.80 -5.55 -4.26
N ASN A 433 -22.99 -4.96 -4.27
CA ASN A 433 -23.28 -3.76 -3.51
C ASN A 433 -23.08 -4.01 -2.01
N SER A 434 -23.60 -5.12 -1.49
CA SER A 434 -23.44 -5.52 -0.10
C SER A 434 -21.97 -5.63 0.29
N LEU A 435 -21.12 -6.22 -0.56
CA LEU A 435 -19.69 -6.36 -0.27
C LEU A 435 -18.96 -5.00 -0.20
N LEU A 436 -19.20 -4.08 -1.14
CA LEU A 436 -18.64 -2.73 -1.10
C LEU A 436 -19.08 -1.98 0.16
N GLN A 437 -20.38 -2.05 0.51
CA GLN A 437 -20.89 -1.44 1.74
C GLN A 437 -20.21 -2.00 2.99
N CYS A 438 -19.98 -3.33 3.06
CA CYS A 438 -19.27 -3.97 4.17
C CYS A 438 -17.84 -3.45 4.31
N TYR A 439 -17.09 -3.37 3.22
CA TYR A 439 -15.72 -2.81 3.23
C TYR A 439 -15.70 -1.32 3.60
N ALA A 440 -16.66 -0.55 3.13
CA ALA A 440 -16.80 0.85 3.48
C ALA A 440 -17.11 1.03 4.98
N PHE A 441 -18.07 0.26 5.53
CA PHE A 441 -18.36 0.27 6.96
C PHE A 441 -17.16 -0.16 7.80
N ARG A 442 -16.42 -1.18 7.37
CA ARG A 442 -15.19 -1.61 8.06
C ARG A 442 -14.18 -0.48 8.13
N ALA A 443 -13.90 0.19 7.01
CA ALA A 443 -13.00 1.33 6.98
C ALA A 443 -13.46 2.48 7.90
N LEU A 444 -14.77 2.79 7.91
CA LEU A 444 -15.35 3.77 8.82
C LEU A 444 -15.25 3.34 10.28
N ARG A 445 -15.43 2.04 10.58
CA ARG A 445 -15.33 1.51 11.96
C ARG A 445 -13.90 1.58 12.50
N PHE A 446 -12.91 1.33 11.64
CA PHE A 446 -11.50 1.49 11.99
C PHE A 446 -11.17 2.96 12.25
N LEU A 447 -11.63 3.87 11.40
CA LEU A 447 -11.48 5.31 11.61
C LEU A 447 -12.14 5.79 12.91
N PHE A 448 -13.33 5.26 13.25
CA PHE A 448 -14.02 5.54 14.53
C PHE A 448 -13.24 5.01 15.74
N SER A 449 -12.47 3.95 15.58
CA SER A 449 -11.66 3.38 16.67
C SER A 449 -10.57 4.33 17.17
N MET A 450 -10.22 5.36 16.37
CA MET A 450 -9.34 6.45 16.78
C MET A 450 -10.11 7.51 17.57
N GLU A 451 -9.63 7.88 18.74
CA GLU A 451 -10.27 8.79 19.68
C GLU A 451 -10.64 10.13 19.03
N ARG A 452 -9.68 10.71 18.27
CA ARG A 452 -9.86 12.01 17.61
C ARG A 452 -10.98 12.05 16.56
N ASN A 453 -11.37 10.92 16.02
CA ASN A 453 -12.38 10.85 14.96
C ASN A 453 -13.81 10.62 15.48
N ARG A 454 -13.97 10.19 16.75
CA ARG A 454 -15.26 9.77 17.33
C ARG A 454 -16.33 10.84 17.25
N HIS A 455 -15.98 12.11 17.47
CA HIS A 455 -16.92 13.24 17.42
C HIS A 455 -17.58 13.40 16.05
N ILE A 456 -16.89 13.03 14.95
CA ILE A 456 -17.40 13.10 13.58
C ILE A 456 -18.54 12.09 13.40
N PHE A 457 -18.37 10.88 13.92
CA PHE A 457 -19.34 9.79 13.75
C PHE A 457 -20.57 9.88 14.65
N LYS A 458 -20.52 10.59 15.79
CA LYS A 458 -21.67 10.76 16.72
C LYS A 458 -22.92 11.34 16.03
N ARG A 459 -22.78 12.00 14.87
CA ARG A 459 -23.85 12.64 14.10
C ARG A 459 -24.13 11.95 12.75
N LEU A 460 -23.37 10.91 12.43
CA LEU A 460 -23.45 10.28 11.10
C LEU A 460 -24.64 9.35 10.97
N PHE A 461 -24.95 8.59 12.01
CA PHE A 461 -25.97 7.57 12.02
C PHE A 461 -27.12 7.85 13.00
N PRO A 462 -28.35 7.39 12.73
CA PRO A 462 -29.41 7.30 13.73
C PRO A 462 -28.97 6.36 14.88
N THR A 463 -29.53 6.56 16.07
CA THR A 463 -29.17 5.83 17.30
C THR A 463 -29.14 4.31 17.11
N ASP A 464 -30.21 3.74 16.54
CA ASP A 464 -30.35 2.29 16.34
C ASP A 464 -29.26 1.71 15.41
N LEU A 465 -28.87 2.45 14.38
CA LEU A 465 -27.82 2.02 13.45
C LEU A 465 -26.42 2.23 14.08
N PHE A 466 -26.28 3.27 14.89
CA PHE A 466 -25.03 3.59 15.57
C PHE A 466 -24.71 2.57 16.69
N GLU A 467 -25.71 2.07 17.40
CA GLU A 467 -25.55 0.99 18.37
C GLU A 467 -24.98 -0.27 17.70
N ILE A 468 -25.57 -0.74 16.62
CA ILE A 468 -25.06 -1.90 15.87
C ILE A 468 -23.62 -1.64 15.35
N PHE A 469 -23.35 -0.42 14.86
CA PHE A 469 -22.03 -0.02 14.40
C PHE A 469 -20.97 -0.09 15.50
N ILE A 470 -21.31 0.28 16.75
CA ILE A 470 -20.43 0.17 17.92
C ILE A 470 -20.24 -1.28 18.36
N ASP A 471 -21.33 -2.05 18.39
CA ASP A 471 -21.35 -3.44 18.90
C ASP A 471 -20.45 -4.39 18.10
N ILE A 472 -20.11 -4.06 16.83
CA ILE A 472 -19.12 -4.81 16.06
C ILE A 472 -17.76 -4.89 16.78
N GLY A 473 -17.43 -3.90 17.62
CA GLY A 473 -16.14 -3.84 18.31
C GLY A 473 -15.06 -3.11 17.53
N HIS A 474 -13.87 -2.97 18.17
CA HIS A 474 -12.73 -2.25 17.59
C HIS A 474 -11.85 -3.18 16.74
N TYR A 475 -11.41 -2.69 15.58
CA TYR A 475 -10.43 -3.35 14.69
C TYR A 475 -10.81 -4.78 14.27
N VAL A 476 -12.10 -5.02 14.02
CA VAL A 476 -12.60 -6.32 13.53
C VAL A 476 -12.38 -6.41 12.03
N HIS A 477 -11.44 -7.25 11.60
CA HIS A 477 -11.08 -7.46 10.18
C HIS A 477 -12.07 -8.35 9.43
N ASP A 478 -12.75 -9.26 10.12
CA ASP A 478 -13.78 -10.12 9.51
C ASP A 478 -14.91 -9.27 8.94
N ILE A 479 -15.34 -9.61 7.73
CA ILE A 479 -16.41 -8.90 7.01
C ILE A 479 -17.81 -9.34 7.49
N GLY A 480 -17.94 -10.58 7.98
CA GLY A 480 -19.22 -11.13 8.39
C GLY A 480 -20.04 -10.24 9.34
N PRO A 481 -19.48 -9.71 10.42
CA PRO A 481 -20.20 -8.81 11.34
C PRO A 481 -20.79 -7.57 10.68
N TYR A 482 -20.21 -7.09 9.56
CA TYR A 482 -20.70 -5.90 8.84
C TYR A 482 -21.89 -6.17 7.93
N GLU A 483 -22.16 -7.45 7.56
CA GLU A 483 -23.33 -7.82 6.74
C GLU A 483 -24.64 -7.51 7.43
N GLY A 484 -24.70 -7.68 8.76
CA GLY A 484 -25.89 -7.33 9.58
C GLY A 484 -26.17 -5.83 9.54
N LEU A 485 -25.10 -5.00 9.62
CA LEU A 485 -25.19 -3.55 9.54
C LEU A 485 -25.66 -3.07 8.15
N VAL A 486 -25.12 -3.66 7.09
CA VAL A 486 -25.53 -3.37 5.70
C VAL A 486 -27.00 -3.77 5.48
N SER A 487 -27.41 -4.94 5.95
CA SER A 487 -28.79 -5.40 5.85
C SER A 487 -29.76 -4.45 6.57
N LYS A 488 -29.39 -3.98 7.77
CA LYS A 488 -30.18 -3.00 8.52
C LYS A 488 -30.28 -1.67 7.79
N LEU A 489 -29.16 -1.16 7.23
CA LEU A 489 -29.14 0.10 6.48
C LEU A 489 -30.07 0.02 5.25
N ASN A 490 -29.97 -1.08 4.48
CA ASN A 490 -30.73 -1.24 3.24
C ASN A 490 -32.25 -1.44 3.48
N LEU A 491 -32.66 -1.76 4.72
CA LEU A 491 -34.05 -1.86 5.13
C LEU A 491 -34.64 -0.54 5.68
N LEU A 492 -33.79 0.51 5.83
CA LEU A 492 -34.29 1.79 6.33
C LEU A 492 -35.19 2.48 5.31
N ARG A 493 -36.13 3.26 5.84
CA ARG A 493 -37.04 4.08 5.03
C ARG A 493 -36.28 5.19 4.29
N GLU A 494 -36.79 5.60 3.16
CA GLU A 494 -36.16 6.58 2.28
C GLU A 494 -35.92 7.95 2.96
N ASP A 495 -36.80 8.35 3.88
CA ASP A 495 -36.66 9.57 4.68
C ASP A 495 -35.43 9.53 5.61
N VAL A 496 -35.18 8.37 6.25
CA VAL A 496 -34.04 8.14 7.12
C VAL A 496 -32.74 8.06 6.31
N LEU A 497 -32.79 7.37 5.16
CA LEU A 497 -31.64 7.31 4.23
C LEU A 497 -31.25 8.72 3.73
N LYS A 498 -32.25 9.55 3.45
CA LYS A 498 -32.02 10.95 3.07
C LYS A 498 -31.37 11.75 4.20
N GLN A 499 -31.80 11.57 5.46
CA GLN A 499 -31.15 12.20 6.61
C GLN A 499 -29.68 11.76 6.76
N ILE A 500 -29.39 10.46 6.55
CA ILE A 500 -28.02 9.95 6.58
C ILE A 500 -27.21 10.59 5.44
N ALA A 501 -27.76 10.68 4.24
CA ALA A 501 -27.10 11.34 3.10
C ALA A 501 -26.82 12.84 3.35
N GLU A 502 -27.76 13.56 3.97
CA GLU A 502 -27.59 14.96 4.38
C GLU A 502 -26.50 15.08 5.47
N SER A 503 -26.47 14.14 6.42
CA SER A 503 -25.43 14.07 7.45
C SER A 503 -24.06 13.84 6.85
N ILE A 504 -23.94 12.91 5.89
CA ILE A 504 -22.71 12.67 5.12
C ILE A 504 -22.27 13.92 4.37
N GLU A 505 -23.20 14.59 3.67
CA GLU A 505 -22.90 15.79 2.90
C GLU A 505 -22.49 16.97 3.79
N SER A 506 -22.95 17.01 5.04
CA SER A 506 -22.52 18.02 6.01
C SER A 506 -21.06 17.88 6.45
N MET A 507 -20.47 16.69 6.28
CA MET A 507 -19.06 16.42 6.60
C MET A 507 -18.10 16.75 5.46
N ASN A 508 -18.61 17.12 4.29
CA ASN A 508 -17.81 17.43 3.12
C ASN A 508 -16.96 18.70 3.36
N GLN A 509 -15.67 18.50 3.59
CA GLN A 509 -14.72 19.59 3.86
C GLN A 509 -14.46 20.48 2.62
N ASN A 510 -14.82 20.01 1.43
CA ASN A 510 -14.67 20.77 0.18
C ASN A 510 -15.85 21.71 -0.08
N LYS A 511 -16.89 21.66 0.75
CA LYS A 511 -18.06 22.55 0.64
C LYS A 511 -17.66 23.97 1.03
N ALA A 512 -18.13 24.95 0.26
CA ALA A 512 -17.91 26.36 0.58
C ALA A 512 -18.51 26.67 1.95
N PRO A 513 -17.82 27.46 2.81
CA PRO A 513 -18.30 27.83 4.12
C PRO A 513 -19.58 28.66 3.99
N THR A 514 -20.62 28.28 4.71
CA THR A 514 -21.95 28.97 4.67
C THR A 514 -22.09 30.01 5.75
N LYS A 515 -21.24 29.99 6.78
CA LYS A 515 -21.31 30.93 7.94
C LYS A 515 -20.01 31.69 8.08
N HIS A 516 -20.12 33.02 8.25
CA HIS A 516 -19.00 33.89 8.56
C HIS A 516 -19.23 34.55 9.91
N ILE A 517 -18.17 34.76 10.66
CA ILE A 517 -18.16 35.48 11.93
C ILE A 517 -16.99 36.47 11.88
N GLY A 518 -17.28 37.75 11.82
CA GLY A 518 -16.28 38.80 11.55
C GLY A 518 -15.49 38.48 10.26
N ASN A 519 -14.16 38.43 10.35
CA ASN A 519 -13.27 38.11 9.23
C ASN A 519 -12.91 36.59 9.13
N TYR A 520 -13.73 35.71 9.73
CA TYR A 520 -13.47 34.29 9.79
C TYR A 520 -14.59 33.46 9.13
N GLU A 521 -14.20 32.51 8.31
CA GLU A 521 -15.07 31.48 7.71
C GLU A 521 -15.21 30.33 8.70
N VAL A 522 -16.45 29.97 9.03
CA VAL A 522 -16.73 28.81 9.90
C VAL A 522 -16.73 27.52 9.06
N LEU A 523 -15.81 26.64 9.34
CA LEU A 523 -15.64 25.38 8.60
C LEU A 523 -16.37 24.23 9.28
N GLU A 524 -16.22 24.10 10.62
CA GLU A 524 -16.73 22.95 11.38
C GLU A 524 -17.08 23.38 12.81
N HIS A 525 -18.08 22.71 13.40
CA HIS A 525 -18.37 22.83 14.82
C HIS A 525 -17.63 21.73 15.60
N LEU A 526 -16.64 22.13 16.42
CA LEU A 526 -15.79 21.19 17.16
C LEU A 526 -16.46 20.68 18.43
N GLY A 527 -17.22 21.52 19.11
CA GLY A 527 -17.88 21.11 20.35
C GLY A 527 -18.71 22.23 21.01
N SER A 528 -19.53 21.83 21.98
CA SER A 528 -20.32 22.75 22.82
C SER A 528 -20.03 22.46 24.28
N GLY A 529 -19.72 23.47 25.05
CA GLY A 529 -19.50 23.43 26.48
C GLY A 529 -20.52 24.28 27.24
N ALA A 530 -20.40 24.34 28.57
CA ALA A 530 -21.29 25.11 29.45
C ALA A 530 -21.34 26.61 29.11
N PHE A 531 -20.27 27.16 28.53
CA PHE A 531 -20.12 28.59 28.27
C PHE A 531 -20.32 28.98 26.78
N GLY A 532 -20.42 28.02 25.87
CA GLY A 532 -20.53 28.34 24.47
C GLY A 532 -20.14 27.23 23.51
N ARG A 533 -19.86 27.57 22.28
CA ARG A 533 -19.51 26.65 21.20
C ARG A 533 -18.11 26.93 20.69
N VAL A 534 -17.43 25.88 20.25
CA VAL A 534 -16.10 25.99 19.64
C VAL A 534 -16.22 25.59 18.17
N TYR A 535 -15.66 26.42 17.29
CA TYR A 535 -15.66 26.21 15.83
C TYR A 535 -14.24 26.14 15.31
N LYS A 536 -14.04 25.31 14.29
CA LYS A 536 -12.88 25.37 13.41
C LYS A 536 -13.13 26.46 12.38
N VAL A 537 -12.21 27.40 12.30
CA VAL A 537 -12.37 28.58 11.42
C VAL A 537 -11.10 28.80 10.61
N ARG A 538 -11.28 29.50 9.49
CA ARG A 538 -10.19 30.00 8.65
C ARG A 538 -10.35 31.51 8.50
N LYS A 539 -9.26 32.25 8.60
CA LYS A 539 -9.27 33.67 8.35
C LYS A 539 -9.55 33.92 6.86
N HIS A 540 -10.44 34.82 6.52
CA HIS A 540 -10.71 35.22 5.14
C HIS A 540 -9.39 35.61 4.45
N ASN A 541 -9.09 35.05 3.30
CA ASN A 541 -7.81 35.18 2.58
C ASN A 541 -6.58 34.62 3.30
N GLY A 542 -6.73 33.79 4.34
CA GLY A 542 -5.64 33.09 5.04
C GLY A 542 -5.70 31.60 4.83
N GLN A 543 -4.55 30.93 4.92
CA GLN A 543 -4.48 29.45 4.83
C GLN A 543 -4.53 28.79 6.22
N ASN A 544 -4.23 29.51 7.29
CA ASN A 544 -4.12 28.96 8.63
C ASN A 544 -5.48 28.64 9.23
N LEU A 545 -5.61 27.42 9.74
CA LEU A 545 -6.76 26.94 10.49
C LEU A 545 -6.62 27.35 11.96
N LEU A 546 -7.72 27.81 12.55
CA LEU A 546 -7.79 28.33 13.92
C LEU A 546 -9.00 27.72 14.65
N ALA A 547 -8.98 27.74 15.97
CA ALA A 547 -10.14 27.49 16.78
C ALA A 547 -10.77 28.82 17.25
N MET A 548 -12.10 28.89 17.21
CA MET A 548 -12.85 30.05 17.68
C MET A 548 -13.88 29.60 18.70
N LYS A 549 -13.77 30.09 19.93
CA LYS A 549 -14.75 29.88 21.00
C LYS A 549 -15.76 31.01 21.02
N GLU A 550 -17.03 30.68 20.84
CA GLU A 550 -18.17 31.57 20.96
C GLU A 550 -18.70 31.50 22.41
N VAL A 551 -18.67 32.57 23.14
CA VAL A 551 -19.18 32.67 24.51
C VAL A 551 -20.46 33.50 24.49
N ASN A 552 -21.56 32.91 24.98
CA ASN A 552 -22.84 33.60 25.06
C ASN A 552 -22.89 34.44 26.35
N LEU A 553 -22.95 35.76 26.20
CA LEU A 553 -22.97 36.73 27.30
C LEU A 553 -24.29 36.77 28.06
N HIS A 554 -25.35 36.21 27.49
CA HIS A 554 -26.66 36.11 28.21
C HIS A 554 -26.68 34.95 29.23
N ASN A 555 -25.59 34.20 29.37
CA ASN A 555 -25.49 33.18 30.41
C ASN A 555 -25.51 33.87 31.80
N PRO A 556 -26.38 33.43 32.71
CA PRO A 556 -26.49 34.00 34.07
C PRO A 556 -25.18 34.01 34.89
N ALA A 557 -24.22 33.20 34.46
CA ALA A 557 -22.88 33.16 35.06
C ALA A 557 -22.09 34.47 34.91
N PHE A 558 -22.47 35.35 33.98
CA PHE A 558 -21.79 36.63 33.74
C PHE A 558 -22.46 37.84 34.41
N GLY A 559 -23.53 37.64 35.15
CA GLY A 559 -24.25 38.67 35.89
C GLY A 559 -25.74 38.76 35.44
N LYS A 560 -26.56 39.31 36.34
CA LYS A 560 -28.02 39.41 36.12
C LYS A 560 -28.35 40.63 35.32
N ASP A 561 -27.64 41.75 35.54
CA ASP A 561 -27.87 43.02 34.90
C ASP A 561 -26.87 43.31 33.79
N LYS A 562 -27.17 44.30 32.93
CA LYS A 562 -26.33 44.68 31.79
C LYS A 562 -24.95 45.22 32.25
N GLU A 563 -24.94 46.02 33.31
CA GLU A 563 -23.73 46.62 33.87
C GLU A 563 -22.79 45.57 34.46
N ASP A 564 -23.31 44.55 35.15
CA ASP A 564 -22.54 43.41 35.69
C ASP A 564 -21.94 42.59 34.55
N ARG A 565 -22.70 42.34 33.46
CA ARG A 565 -22.22 41.62 32.29
C ARG A 565 -21.11 42.37 31.56
N ASP A 566 -21.28 43.69 31.36
CA ASP A 566 -20.28 44.54 30.68
C ASP A 566 -18.99 44.61 31.49
N SER A 567 -19.10 44.68 32.80
CA SER A 567 -17.94 44.63 33.72
C SER A 567 -17.25 43.26 33.66
N SER A 568 -18.00 42.19 33.66
CA SER A 568 -17.49 40.81 33.55
C SER A 568 -16.78 40.59 32.22
N VAL A 569 -17.35 41.04 31.10
CA VAL A 569 -16.75 40.96 29.77
C VAL A 569 -15.46 41.78 29.69
N LYS A 570 -15.47 43.00 30.25
CA LYS A 570 -14.27 43.87 30.30
C LYS A 570 -13.13 43.18 31.06
N ASN A 571 -13.42 42.54 32.18
CA ASN A 571 -12.43 41.79 32.94
C ASN A 571 -11.89 40.59 32.17
N ILE A 572 -12.75 39.82 31.51
CA ILE A 572 -12.34 38.68 30.68
C ILE A 572 -11.45 39.16 29.54
N VAL A 573 -11.84 40.20 28.82
CA VAL A 573 -11.07 40.74 27.69
C VAL A 573 -9.71 41.25 28.16
N SER A 574 -9.66 41.93 29.30
CA SER A 574 -8.40 42.42 29.91
C SER A 574 -7.49 41.23 30.29
N GLU A 575 -8.04 40.20 30.94
CA GLU A 575 -7.26 39.01 31.32
C GLU A 575 -6.73 38.23 30.09
N LEU A 576 -7.56 38.03 29.09
CA LEU A 576 -7.15 37.38 27.83
C LEU A 576 -6.14 38.21 27.02
N THR A 577 -6.16 39.52 27.14
CA THR A 577 -5.17 40.40 26.50
C THR A 577 -3.81 40.24 27.17
N ILE A 578 -3.76 40.17 28.50
CA ILE A 578 -2.54 39.93 29.27
C ILE A 578 -1.98 38.53 28.93
N ILE A 579 -2.85 37.53 28.89
CA ILE A 579 -2.49 36.14 28.54
C ILE A 579 -1.90 36.09 27.14
N LYS A 580 -2.50 36.72 26.14
CA LYS A 580 -2.02 36.77 24.76
C LYS A 580 -0.60 37.34 24.64
N GLU A 581 -0.32 38.44 25.39
CA GLU A 581 0.97 39.10 25.30
C GLU A 581 2.08 38.41 26.07
N GLN A 582 1.74 37.60 27.08
CA GLN A 582 2.71 37.00 28.02
C GLN A 582 2.96 35.52 27.84
N LEU A 583 2.04 34.77 27.23
CA LEU A 583 2.13 33.30 27.20
C LEU A 583 2.68 32.79 25.86
N TYR A 584 3.83 32.15 25.95
CA TYR A 584 4.45 31.41 24.86
C TYR A 584 5.12 30.14 25.41
N HIS A 585 4.42 29.01 25.30
CA HIS A 585 4.92 27.70 25.75
C HIS A 585 4.33 26.57 24.91
N PRO A 586 5.10 25.55 24.53
CA PRO A 586 4.64 24.49 23.63
C PRO A 586 3.46 23.65 24.16
N ASN A 587 3.27 23.61 25.49
CA ASN A 587 2.21 22.85 26.14
C ASN A 587 1.07 23.74 26.67
N VAL A 588 0.98 25.01 26.24
CA VAL A 588 -0.08 25.94 26.62
C VAL A 588 -0.66 26.54 25.35
N VAL A 589 -2.00 26.54 25.22
CA VAL A 589 -2.70 27.04 24.03
C VAL A 589 -2.41 28.50 23.77
N TRP A 590 -2.16 28.84 22.51
CA TRP A 590 -1.93 30.22 22.11
C TRP A 590 -3.23 30.93 21.73
N TYR A 591 -3.46 32.17 22.31
CA TYR A 591 -4.57 33.04 22.00
C TYR A 591 -4.14 34.11 20.99
N TYR A 592 -4.88 34.22 19.85
CA TYR A 592 -4.56 35.18 18.82
C TYR A 592 -5.31 36.47 18.96
N ARG A 593 -6.64 36.41 19.25
CA ARG A 593 -7.49 37.60 19.28
C ARG A 593 -8.80 37.35 20.02
N THR A 594 -9.35 38.39 20.62
CA THR A 594 -10.71 38.44 21.14
C THR A 594 -11.49 39.57 20.48
N PHE A 595 -12.78 39.40 20.23
CA PHE A 595 -13.67 40.43 19.72
C PHE A 595 -15.12 40.17 20.11
N LEU A 596 -15.95 41.24 20.10
CA LEU A 596 -17.37 41.18 20.40
C LEU A 596 -18.16 41.39 19.11
N GLU A 597 -19.18 40.58 18.90
CA GLU A 597 -20.11 40.70 17.79
C GLU A 597 -21.48 40.10 18.19
N ASN A 598 -22.58 40.85 17.99
CA ASN A 598 -23.95 40.42 18.29
C ASN A 598 -24.16 39.86 19.71
N ASP A 599 -23.71 40.59 20.74
CA ASP A 599 -23.75 40.19 22.16
C ASP A 599 -23.09 38.84 22.48
N ARG A 600 -22.09 38.47 21.68
CA ARG A 600 -21.26 37.30 21.90
C ARG A 600 -19.79 37.69 21.93
N LEU A 601 -19.05 37.06 22.83
CA LEU A 601 -17.61 37.18 22.90
C LEU A 601 -16.98 36.03 22.10
N TYR A 602 -16.13 36.37 21.15
CA TYR A 602 -15.37 35.44 20.36
C TYR A 602 -13.92 35.47 20.76
N ILE A 603 -13.37 34.26 21.02
CA ILE A 603 -11.97 34.03 21.38
C ILE A 603 -11.33 33.18 20.30
N VAL A 604 -10.39 33.77 19.55
CA VAL A 604 -9.64 33.07 18.49
C VAL A 604 -8.34 32.57 19.07
N MET A 605 -8.09 31.24 18.92
CA MET A 605 -6.94 30.57 19.48
C MET A 605 -6.36 29.54 18.51
N GLU A 606 -5.22 29.00 18.85
CA GLU A 606 -4.59 27.90 18.14
C GLU A 606 -5.56 26.72 18.01
N LEU A 607 -5.63 26.14 16.80
CA LEU A 607 -6.33 24.87 16.58
C LEU A 607 -5.42 23.74 17.03
N ILE A 608 -5.79 23.09 18.11
CA ILE A 608 -5.10 21.89 18.59
C ILE A 608 -5.69 20.70 17.88
N GLU A 609 -4.86 20.07 17.04
CA GLU A 609 -5.22 18.86 16.33
C GLU A 609 -5.08 17.63 17.24
N GLY A 610 -6.04 17.45 18.13
CA GLY A 610 -6.06 16.42 19.15
C GLY A 610 -7.42 16.29 19.79
N VAL A 611 -7.50 15.45 20.84
CA VAL A 611 -8.72 15.27 21.64
C VAL A 611 -8.43 15.45 23.12
N PRO A 612 -9.45 15.80 23.92
CA PRO A 612 -9.31 15.87 25.35
C PRO A 612 -8.85 14.52 25.94
N LEU A 613 -8.00 14.56 26.97
CA LEU A 613 -7.56 13.38 27.71
C LEU A 613 -8.75 12.56 28.27
N GLY A 614 -9.86 13.24 28.56
CA GLY A 614 -11.10 12.57 29.00
C GLY A 614 -11.67 11.59 27.96
N GLU A 615 -11.58 11.89 26.67
CA GLU A 615 -12.01 10.97 25.60
C GLU A 615 -11.10 9.74 25.51
N HIS A 616 -9.80 9.88 25.80
CA HIS A 616 -8.88 8.74 25.90
C HIS A 616 -9.24 7.80 27.06
N PHE A 617 -9.67 8.31 28.21
CA PHE A 617 -10.15 7.46 29.30
C PHE A 617 -11.36 6.63 28.89
N HIS A 618 -12.34 7.24 28.21
CA HIS A 618 -13.53 6.53 27.72
C HIS A 618 -13.14 5.46 26.70
N SER A 619 -12.28 5.82 25.76
CA SER A 619 -11.83 4.88 24.72
C SER A 619 -11.09 3.67 25.30
N LEU A 620 -10.15 3.89 26.22
CA LEU A 620 -9.39 2.81 26.83
C LEU A 620 -10.29 1.88 27.67
N LYS A 621 -11.30 2.42 28.36
CA LYS A 621 -12.31 1.61 29.06
C LYS A 621 -13.08 0.72 28.09
N GLU A 622 -13.57 1.26 26.97
CA GLU A 622 -14.29 0.50 25.96
C GLU A 622 -13.41 -0.58 25.31
N LYS A 623 -12.13 -0.28 25.09
CA LYS A 623 -11.14 -1.22 24.54
C LYS A 623 -10.61 -2.21 25.58
N GLN A 624 -10.97 -2.07 26.86
CA GLN A 624 -10.41 -2.84 28.00
C GLN A 624 -8.87 -2.76 28.05
N GLN A 625 -8.32 -1.61 27.70
CA GLN A 625 -6.90 -1.32 27.69
C GLN A 625 -6.56 -0.30 28.79
N GLN A 626 -5.29 -0.21 29.14
CA GLN A 626 -4.77 0.74 30.12
C GLN A 626 -3.62 1.55 29.52
N PHE A 627 -3.31 2.70 30.12
CA PHE A 627 -2.10 3.42 29.80
C PHE A 627 -0.87 2.61 30.19
N THR A 628 0.15 2.61 29.36
CA THR A 628 1.49 2.16 29.78
C THR A 628 2.11 3.18 30.74
N GLU A 629 2.99 2.75 31.62
CA GLU A 629 3.66 3.66 32.56
C GLU A 629 4.47 4.73 31.84
N ASP A 630 5.16 4.37 30.76
CA ASP A 630 5.92 5.32 29.93
C ASP A 630 5.03 6.41 29.31
N ARG A 631 3.83 6.02 28.85
CA ARG A 631 2.84 6.97 28.33
C ARG A 631 2.30 7.90 29.41
N ILE A 632 2.04 7.37 30.63
CA ILE A 632 1.64 8.17 31.80
C ILE A 632 2.69 9.22 32.07
N TRP A 633 3.96 8.84 32.17
CA TRP A 633 5.04 9.77 32.44
C TRP A 633 5.22 10.78 31.33
N HIS A 634 5.13 10.37 30.09
CA HIS A 634 5.22 11.27 28.94
C HIS A 634 4.18 12.39 29.00
N ILE A 635 2.92 12.06 29.32
CA ILE A 635 1.83 13.02 29.44
C ILE A 635 2.02 13.87 30.69
N PHE A 636 2.30 13.25 31.84
CA PHE A 636 2.37 13.93 33.16
C PHE A 636 3.55 14.91 33.24
N ILE A 637 4.71 14.57 32.68
CA ILE A 637 5.87 15.48 32.61
C ILE A 637 5.52 16.74 31.82
N GLN A 638 4.89 16.61 30.67
CA GLN A 638 4.47 17.78 29.86
C GLN A 638 3.45 18.64 30.60
N LEU A 639 2.53 18.03 31.36
CA LEU A 639 1.56 18.71 32.19
C LEU A 639 2.30 19.51 33.30
N CYS A 640 3.26 18.90 33.97
CA CYS A 640 4.08 19.55 35.00
C CYS A 640 4.91 20.71 34.43
N LEU A 641 5.49 20.56 33.23
CA LEU A 641 6.24 21.65 32.54
C LEU A 641 5.35 22.83 32.23
N ALA A 642 4.12 22.58 31.74
CA ALA A 642 3.15 23.65 31.52
C ALA A 642 2.73 24.37 32.79
N LEU A 643 2.46 23.62 33.88
CA LEU A 643 2.12 24.20 35.18
C LEU A 643 3.31 24.96 35.81
N HIS A 644 4.52 24.43 35.67
CA HIS A 644 5.74 25.12 36.12
C HIS A 644 5.87 26.49 35.45
N TYR A 645 5.72 26.52 34.10
CA TYR A 645 5.73 27.78 33.37
C TYR A 645 4.64 28.77 33.83
N LEU A 646 3.40 28.29 33.97
CA LEU A 646 2.30 29.12 34.40
C LEU A 646 2.52 29.66 35.81
N HIS A 647 2.90 28.81 36.80
CA HIS A 647 2.99 29.17 38.21
C HIS A 647 4.24 30.00 38.51
N LYS A 648 5.43 29.57 38.04
CA LYS A 648 6.71 30.16 38.47
C LYS A 648 7.17 31.28 37.56
N GLU A 649 7.00 31.16 36.25
CA GLU A 649 7.43 32.19 35.32
C GLU A 649 6.38 33.27 35.13
N LYS A 650 5.08 32.87 35.02
CA LYS A 650 3.98 33.81 34.67
C LYS A 650 3.10 34.17 35.88
N ARG A 651 3.16 33.43 36.97
CA ARG A 651 2.35 33.62 38.17
C ARG A 651 0.84 33.55 37.91
N ILE A 652 0.46 32.65 37.01
CA ILE A 652 -0.91 32.36 36.59
C ILE A 652 -1.33 31.02 37.17
N VAL A 653 -2.50 30.96 37.78
CA VAL A 653 -3.15 29.75 38.28
C VAL A 653 -4.24 29.36 37.30
N HIS A 654 -4.29 28.09 36.88
CA HIS A 654 -5.26 27.60 35.87
C HIS A 654 -6.69 27.53 36.42
N ARG A 655 -6.88 27.03 37.64
CA ARG A 655 -8.12 26.97 38.41
C ARG A 655 -9.22 26.01 37.92
N ASP A 656 -9.14 25.52 36.69
CA ASP A 656 -10.12 24.58 36.11
C ASP A 656 -9.39 23.44 35.32
N LEU A 657 -8.33 22.93 35.93
CA LEU A 657 -7.58 21.83 35.35
C LEU A 657 -8.39 20.54 35.47
N THR A 658 -8.83 20.01 34.35
CA THR A 658 -9.61 18.78 34.22
C THR A 658 -9.13 18.00 32.98
N PRO A 659 -9.41 16.69 32.88
CA PRO A 659 -9.07 15.92 31.68
C PRO A 659 -9.64 16.49 30.37
N ASN A 660 -10.72 17.25 30.43
CA ASN A 660 -11.33 17.88 29.26
C ASN A 660 -10.57 19.14 28.79
N ASN A 661 -9.78 19.75 29.67
CA ASN A 661 -8.95 20.93 29.37
C ASN A 661 -7.47 20.56 29.11
N VAL A 662 -7.14 19.26 29.09
CA VAL A 662 -5.85 18.72 28.68
C VAL A 662 -6.02 18.04 27.34
N MET A 663 -5.54 18.69 26.28
CA MET A 663 -5.63 18.15 24.91
C MET A 663 -4.40 17.30 24.61
N LEU A 664 -4.61 16.13 24.00
CA LEU A 664 -3.54 15.28 23.46
C LEU A 664 -3.55 15.38 21.94
N GLY A 665 -2.46 15.87 21.40
CA GLY A 665 -2.19 15.97 19.95
C GLY A 665 -1.39 14.76 19.43
N ASP A 666 -0.75 14.94 18.28
CA ASP A 666 0.12 13.93 17.71
C ASP A 666 1.25 13.54 18.67
N LYS A 667 1.54 12.22 18.76
CA LYS A 667 2.55 11.66 19.66
C LYS A 667 2.35 12.06 21.14
N ASP A 668 1.10 12.11 21.58
CA ASP A 668 0.72 12.52 22.94
C ASP A 668 1.29 13.90 23.36
N LYS A 669 1.38 14.86 22.40
CA LYS A 669 1.73 16.23 22.72
C LYS A 669 0.62 16.85 23.57
N VAL A 670 0.94 17.19 24.82
CA VAL A 670 0.00 17.84 25.76
C VAL A 670 -0.12 19.33 25.45
N THR A 671 -1.35 19.84 25.44
CA THR A 671 -1.62 21.27 25.43
C THR A 671 -2.75 21.59 26.40
N ILE A 672 -2.49 22.44 27.37
CA ILE A 672 -3.49 22.91 28.35
C ILE A 672 -4.31 24.03 27.71
N THR A 673 -5.63 23.94 27.87
CA THR A 673 -6.60 24.90 27.31
C THR A 673 -7.53 25.47 28.36
N ASP A 674 -8.26 26.54 28.01
CA ASP A 674 -9.38 27.08 28.79
C ASP A 674 -9.04 27.66 30.19
N PHE A 675 -7.83 28.18 30.38
CA PHE A 675 -7.49 28.99 31.51
C PHE A 675 -7.97 30.45 31.31
N GLY A 676 -8.19 31.18 32.38
CA GLY A 676 -8.65 32.59 32.37
C GLY A 676 -10.16 32.84 32.50
N LEU A 677 -11.01 31.87 32.09
CA LEU A 677 -12.46 31.96 32.31
C LEU A 677 -12.89 31.42 33.68
N ALA A 678 -12.00 30.73 34.35
CA ALA A 678 -12.30 30.02 35.60
C ALA A 678 -12.49 30.96 36.80
N LYS A 679 -11.87 32.16 36.83
CA LYS A 679 -11.98 33.11 37.97
C LYS A 679 -13.41 33.60 38.18
N GLN A 680 -14.11 33.95 37.11
CA GLN A 680 -15.51 34.39 37.17
C GLN A 680 -16.48 33.23 37.45
N LYS A 681 -16.16 32.03 37.02
CA LYS A 681 -16.94 30.81 37.32
C LYS A 681 -17.07 30.56 38.82
N GLN A 682 -16.06 30.88 39.61
CA GLN A 682 -16.04 30.60 41.05
C GLN A 682 -16.69 31.74 41.88
N GLU A 683 -16.56 32.98 41.45
CA GLU A 683 -17.20 34.13 42.16
C GLU A 683 -18.72 34.12 42.06
N ASN A 684 -19.31 33.56 41.00
CA ASN A 684 -20.73 33.61 40.72
C ASN A 684 -21.50 32.27 40.75
N CYS A 685 -20.84 31.12 40.89
CA CYS A 685 -21.51 29.84 40.94
C CYS A 685 -21.76 29.36 42.41
N LYS A 686 -23.01 29.39 42.81
CA LYS A 686 -23.47 28.54 43.93
C LYS A 686 -23.25 27.08 43.54
N LEU A 687 -22.64 26.30 44.40
CA LEU A 687 -22.20 24.88 44.28
C LEU A 687 -23.22 23.89 43.60
N ALA A 688 -24.38 24.34 43.19
CA ALA A 688 -25.52 23.46 42.86
C ALA A 688 -25.57 22.91 41.41
N SER A 689 -24.74 23.37 40.46
CA SER A 689 -25.01 23.05 39.05
C SER A 689 -23.92 22.35 38.25
N VAL A 690 -22.75 21.99 38.80
CA VAL A 690 -21.66 21.40 37.98
C VAL A 690 -21.00 20.21 38.68
N VAL A 691 -21.69 19.06 38.71
CA VAL A 691 -21.19 17.82 39.32
C VAL A 691 -19.84 17.37 38.70
N GLY A 692 -19.60 17.64 37.41
CA GLY A 692 -18.38 17.17 36.73
C GLY A 692 -17.08 17.90 37.12
N THR A 693 -17.14 19.18 37.48
CA THR A 693 -15.95 19.98 37.78
C THR A 693 -15.47 19.74 39.24
N ILE A 694 -16.39 19.43 40.16
CA ILE A 694 -16.07 19.18 41.58
C ILE A 694 -15.17 17.96 41.78
N LEU A 695 -15.19 16.98 40.86
CA LEU A 695 -14.36 15.76 40.96
C LEU A 695 -12.84 16.04 41.00
N TYR A 696 -12.41 17.19 40.50
CA TYR A 696 -11.00 17.60 40.45
C TYR A 696 -10.70 18.79 41.40
N SER A 697 -11.72 19.28 42.14
CA SER A 697 -11.57 20.42 43.05
C SER A 697 -10.82 20.00 44.31
N CYS A 698 -9.94 20.86 44.78
CA CYS A 698 -9.18 20.64 46.01
C CYS A 698 -10.03 20.87 47.28
N PRO A 699 -9.60 20.35 48.46
CA PRO A 699 -10.32 20.51 49.72
C PRO A 699 -10.62 21.96 50.09
N GLU A 700 -9.67 22.87 49.92
CA GLU A 700 -9.81 24.29 50.22
C GLU A 700 -10.88 24.97 49.37
N VAL A 701 -11.00 24.61 48.08
CA VAL A 701 -12.08 25.09 47.21
C VAL A 701 -13.45 24.57 47.67
N VAL A 702 -13.52 23.29 48.02
CA VAL A 702 -14.75 22.66 48.51
C VAL A 702 -15.21 23.28 49.83
N LYS A 703 -14.28 23.68 50.70
CA LYS A 703 -14.54 24.38 51.99
C LYS A 703 -14.79 25.88 51.79
N SER A 704 -14.67 26.42 50.58
CA SER A 704 -14.74 27.84 50.28
C SER A 704 -13.64 28.67 50.95
N GLU A 705 -12.46 28.11 51.15
CA GLU A 705 -11.26 28.74 51.67
C GLU A 705 -10.47 29.42 50.53
N GLN A 706 -9.51 30.31 50.90
CA GLN A 706 -8.60 30.88 49.93
C GLN A 706 -7.69 29.81 49.30
N TYR A 707 -7.47 29.82 48.05
CA TYR A 707 -6.67 28.84 47.30
C TYR A 707 -5.68 29.51 46.32
N GLY A 708 -4.59 28.82 46.06
CA GLY A 708 -3.49 29.27 45.19
C GLY A 708 -3.08 28.24 44.15
N GLU A 709 -1.82 28.34 43.69
CA GLU A 709 -1.24 27.46 42.67
C GLU A 709 -1.27 25.97 43.03
N LYS A 710 -1.26 25.62 44.31
CA LYS A 710 -1.32 24.22 44.80
C LYS A 710 -2.67 23.55 44.53
N ALA A 711 -3.72 24.31 44.21
CA ALA A 711 -4.99 23.75 43.72
C ALA A 711 -4.84 23.04 42.37
N ASP A 712 -4.01 23.57 41.45
CA ASP A 712 -3.71 22.93 40.16
C ASP A 712 -2.86 21.67 40.36
N VAL A 713 -1.99 21.63 41.40
CA VAL A 713 -1.21 20.41 41.75
C VAL A 713 -2.14 19.29 42.23
N TRP A 714 -3.16 19.60 43.03
CA TRP A 714 -4.20 18.63 43.41
C TRP A 714 -4.92 18.08 42.16
N ALA A 715 -5.35 18.94 41.28
CA ALA A 715 -6.02 18.55 40.04
C ALA A 715 -5.13 17.69 39.13
N ALA A 716 -3.82 18.02 39.02
CA ALA A 716 -2.83 17.19 38.31
C ALA A 716 -2.69 15.79 38.95
N GLY A 717 -2.70 15.71 40.29
CA GLY A 717 -2.74 14.43 41.03
C GLY A 717 -3.98 13.61 40.73
N CYS A 718 -5.17 14.25 40.66
CA CYS A 718 -6.40 13.58 40.24
C CYS A 718 -6.31 13.02 38.80
N ILE A 719 -5.71 13.79 37.88
CA ILE A 719 -5.48 13.37 36.47
C ILE A 719 -4.50 12.19 36.45
N LEU A 720 -3.40 12.24 37.21
CA LEU A 720 -2.43 11.15 37.27
C LEU A 720 -3.08 9.87 37.80
N TYR A 721 -3.86 9.94 38.85
CA TYR A 721 -4.62 8.82 39.38
C TYR A 721 -5.57 8.24 38.32
N GLN A 722 -6.26 9.11 37.59
CA GLN A 722 -7.19 8.68 36.55
C GLN A 722 -6.47 8.09 35.34
N MET A 723 -5.27 8.51 34.98
CA MET A 723 -4.45 7.82 33.99
C MET A 723 -4.09 6.40 34.44
N ALA A 724 -3.80 6.20 35.71
CA ALA A 724 -3.44 4.89 36.25
C ALA A 724 -4.64 3.94 36.42
N THR A 725 -5.85 4.46 36.67
CA THR A 725 -7.02 3.63 37.05
C THR A 725 -8.19 3.75 36.07
N LEU A 726 -8.12 4.70 35.15
CA LEU A 726 -9.22 5.13 34.23
C LEU A 726 -10.44 5.68 34.98
N ASN A 727 -10.44 5.75 36.29
CA ASN A 727 -11.51 6.30 37.13
C ASN A 727 -11.02 7.52 37.91
N PRO A 728 -11.88 8.53 38.18
CA PRO A 728 -11.50 9.64 39.04
C PRO A 728 -11.28 9.16 40.50
N PRO A 729 -10.34 9.76 41.27
CA PRO A 729 -10.05 9.33 42.63
C PRO A 729 -11.23 9.50 43.56
N PHE A 730 -12.02 10.54 43.34
CA PHE A 730 -13.17 10.88 44.14
C PHE A 730 -14.45 10.75 43.32
N TYR A 731 -15.34 9.88 43.70
CA TYR A 731 -16.62 9.69 43.03
C TYR A 731 -17.71 9.31 44.04
N SER A 732 -18.84 9.93 43.95
CA SER A 732 -20.08 9.56 44.66
C SER A 732 -21.29 10.15 43.93
N THR A 733 -22.40 9.45 43.94
CA THR A 733 -23.71 9.95 43.47
C THR A 733 -24.31 10.98 44.42
N ASN A 734 -23.85 10.94 45.70
CA ASN A 734 -24.26 11.89 46.72
C ASN A 734 -23.17 12.97 46.89
N MET A 735 -23.58 14.24 46.76
CA MET A 735 -22.69 15.40 46.85
C MET A 735 -21.99 15.53 48.22
N LEU A 736 -22.70 15.28 49.32
CA LEU A 736 -22.12 15.35 50.65
C LEU A 736 -21.06 14.27 50.87
N SER A 737 -21.32 13.04 50.39
CA SER A 737 -20.34 11.96 50.44
C SER A 737 -19.13 12.28 49.57
N LEU A 738 -19.33 12.87 48.39
CA LEU A 738 -18.24 13.32 47.50
C LEU A 738 -17.36 14.37 48.19
N THR A 739 -17.98 15.38 48.77
CA THR A 739 -17.30 16.44 49.55
C THR A 739 -16.46 15.84 50.69
N THR A 740 -17.04 14.90 51.44
CA THR A 740 -16.33 14.23 52.54
C THR A 740 -15.12 13.44 52.04
N LYS A 741 -15.25 12.73 50.92
CA LYS A 741 -14.13 12.00 50.29
C LYS A 741 -13.01 12.94 49.85
N ILE A 742 -13.33 14.07 49.24
CA ILE A 742 -12.35 15.06 48.79
C ILE A 742 -11.62 15.68 50.00
N VAL A 743 -12.35 16.13 51.02
CA VAL A 743 -11.77 16.77 52.21
C VAL A 743 -10.88 15.81 52.99
N GLY A 744 -11.24 14.53 53.06
CA GLY A 744 -10.47 13.49 53.71
C GLY A 744 -9.42 12.80 52.85
N ALA A 745 -9.33 13.16 51.54
CA ALA A 745 -8.50 12.47 50.58
C ALA A 745 -8.70 10.93 50.57
N VAL A 746 -9.97 10.49 50.64
CA VAL A 746 -10.31 9.05 50.70
C VAL A 746 -10.56 8.54 49.26
N TYR A 747 -9.63 7.76 48.74
CA TYR A 747 -9.68 7.14 47.42
C TYR A 747 -9.11 5.72 47.46
N ASP A 748 -9.46 4.89 46.46
CA ASP A 748 -8.97 3.52 46.38
C ASP A 748 -7.49 3.53 45.94
N PRO A 749 -6.66 2.61 46.45
CA PRO A 749 -5.26 2.53 46.04
C PRO A 749 -5.12 2.13 44.58
N VAL A 750 -4.04 2.58 43.93
CA VAL A 750 -3.70 2.13 42.58
C VAL A 750 -3.44 0.62 42.59
N PRO A 751 -3.92 -0.16 41.59
CA PRO A 751 -3.70 -1.61 41.57
C PRO A 751 -2.21 -1.97 41.63
N GLN A 752 -1.87 -2.89 42.59
CA GLN A 752 -0.48 -3.31 42.81
C GLN A 752 0.04 -4.13 41.61
N GLY A 753 1.32 -3.95 41.28
CA GLY A 753 2.00 -4.73 40.23
C GLY A 753 1.76 -4.23 38.79
N LEU A 754 0.91 -3.23 38.57
CA LEU A 754 0.63 -2.67 37.27
C LEU A 754 1.60 -1.54 36.92
N TYR A 755 1.95 -0.72 37.93
CA TYR A 755 2.84 0.44 37.82
C TYR A 755 3.86 0.45 38.94
N SER A 756 4.94 1.20 38.77
CA SER A 756 5.94 1.39 39.81
C SER A 756 5.36 2.09 41.05
N ASP A 757 5.95 1.86 42.20
CA ASP A 757 5.58 2.52 43.49
C ASP A 757 5.66 4.05 43.37
N LYS A 758 6.44 4.56 42.43
CA LYS A 758 6.62 5.98 42.20
C LYS A 758 5.33 6.66 41.69
N VAL A 759 4.51 5.99 40.88
CA VAL A 759 3.20 6.51 40.48
C VAL A 759 2.33 6.75 41.68
N SER A 760 2.24 5.76 42.58
CA SER A 760 1.48 5.86 43.84
C SER A 760 2.03 6.93 44.78
N LEU A 761 3.35 7.07 44.88
CA LEU A 761 4.02 8.08 45.70
C LEU A 761 3.66 9.51 45.25
N ILE A 762 3.75 9.80 43.96
CA ILE A 762 3.45 11.12 43.42
C ILE A 762 1.95 11.44 43.51
N ILE A 763 1.06 10.47 43.28
CA ILE A 763 -0.38 10.64 43.48
C ILE A 763 -0.65 11.03 44.93
N LYS A 764 -0.08 10.29 45.88
CA LYS A 764 -0.23 10.57 47.33
C LYS A 764 0.29 11.95 47.70
N SER A 765 1.43 12.37 47.16
CA SER A 765 2.00 13.69 47.41
C SER A 765 1.10 14.83 46.88
N CYS A 766 0.62 14.70 45.64
CA CYS A 766 -0.28 15.68 45.03
C CYS A 766 -1.65 15.75 45.72
N LEU A 767 -2.19 14.61 46.18
CA LEU A 767 -3.49 14.52 46.89
C LEU A 767 -3.38 14.67 48.39
N THR A 768 -2.44 15.50 48.85
CA THR A 768 -2.33 15.87 50.29
C THR A 768 -3.44 16.86 50.63
N PRO A 769 -4.34 16.58 51.61
CA PRO A 769 -5.51 17.44 51.92
C PRO A 769 -5.13 18.83 52.40
N ASP A 770 -4.08 18.91 53.23
CA ASP A 770 -3.56 20.19 53.73
C ASP A 770 -2.79 20.93 52.60
N ALA A 771 -3.27 22.10 52.21
CA ALA A 771 -2.68 22.89 51.15
C ALA A 771 -1.26 23.37 51.48
N GLU A 772 -0.92 23.63 52.72
CA GLU A 772 0.42 24.04 53.14
C GLU A 772 1.41 22.87 53.02
N ALA A 773 1.01 21.69 53.42
CA ALA A 773 1.80 20.46 53.37
C ALA A 773 1.86 19.85 51.95
N ARG A 774 0.94 20.22 51.03
CA ARG A 774 0.93 19.77 49.61
C ARG A 774 2.13 20.35 48.89
N PRO A 775 2.92 19.55 48.12
CA PRO A 775 4.05 20.07 47.35
C PRO A 775 3.57 21.09 46.30
N ASP A 776 4.44 22.05 46.02
CA ASP A 776 4.26 22.91 44.85
C ASP A 776 4.76 22.19 43.54
N ILE A 777 4.61 22.83 42.40
CA ILE A 777 4.97 22.20 41.11
C ILE A 777 6.49 21.97 40.98
N VAL A 778 7.34 22.75 41.66
CA VAL A 778 8.80 22.57 41.67
C VAL A 778 9.17 21.31 42.46
N GLU A 779 8.55 21.15 43.63
CA GLU A 779 8.73 19.98 44.45
C GLU A 779 8.23 18.71 43.77
N VAL A 780 7.08 18.77 43.07
CA VAL A 780 6.60 17.65 42.21
C VAL A 780 7.58 17.34 41.10
N SER A 781 8.11 18.36 40.42
CA SER A 781 9.13 18.18 39.37
C SER A 781 10.41 17.56 39.90
N SER A 782 10.80 17.91 41.15
CA SER A 782 11.96 17.30 41.81
C SER A 782 11.75 15.81 42.11
N LEU A 783 10.52 15.42 42.48
CA LEU A 783 10.15 14.02 42.66
C LEU A 783 10.21 13.25 41.30
N LEU A 784 10.06 13.91 40.16
CA LEU A 784 10.09 13.31 38.80
C LEU A 784 11.48 13.30 38.19
N SER A 785 12.50 13.86 38.83
CA SER A 785 13.81 14.14 38.22
C SER A 785 14.49 12.91 37.60
N ASP A 786 14.43 11.75 38.21
CA ASP A 786 15.00 10.50 37.72
C ASP A 786 14.24 9.95 36.48
N VAL A 787 12.92 10.09 36.44
CA VAL A 787 12.10 9.75 35.29
C VAL A 787 12.41 10.69 34.14
N MET A 788 12.54 12.01 34.41
CA MET A 788 12.89 13.00 33.41
C MET A 788 14.29 12.76 32.85
N MET A 789 15.27 12.39 33.67
CA MET A 789 16.62 12.03 33.21
C MET A 789 16.61 10.83 32.25
N LYS A 790 15.90 9.74 32.61
CA LYS A 790 15.72 8.60 31.69
C LYS A 790 15.09 9.01 30.36
N TYR A 791 14.13 9.93 30.42
CA TYR A 791 13.49 10.44 29.20
C TYR A 791 14.46 11.24 28.33
N LEU A 792 15.30 12.06 28.94
CA LEU A 792 16.35 12.81 28.24
C LEU A 792 17.39 11.89 27.60
N ASP A 793 17.79 10.82 28.27
CA ASP A 793 18.71 9.82 27.75
C ASP A 793 18.11 9.11 26.51
N VAL A 794 16.86 8.70 26.56
CA VAL A 794 16.15 8.09 25.42
C VAL A 794 16.02 9.07 24.24
N LEU A 795 15.66 10.34 24.52
CA LEU A 795 15.57 11.37 23.49
C LEU A 795 16.92 11.65 22.84
N SER A 796 17.99 11.75 23.64
CA SER A 796 19.35 11.97 23.15
C SER A 796 19.80 10.81 22.25
N THR A 797 19.59 9.58 22.68
CA THR A 797 19.90 8.38 21.89
C THR A 797 19.12 8.33 20.59
N SER A 798 17.80 8.58 20.65
CA SER A 798 16.95 8.63 19.44
C SER A 798 17.37 9.72 18.49
N HIS A 799 17.78 10.89 18.97
CA HIS A 799 18.27 11.99 18.14
C HIS A 799 19.54 11.60 17.40
N LEU A 800 20.52 11.02 18.10
CA LEU A 800 21.77 10.53 17.49
C LEU A 800 21.52 9.44 16.44
N MET A 801 20.57 8.53 16.68
CA MET A 801 20.18 7.51 15.71
C MET A 801 19.54 8.12 14.46
N LEU A 802 18.66 9.11 14.64
CA LEU A 802 18.04 9.84 13.53
C LEU A 802 19.06 10.63 12.72
N GLU A 803 20.04 11.29 13.37
CA GLU A 803 21.14 11.98 12.68
C GLU A 803 21.96 11.00 11.84
N LYS A 804 22.36 9.88 12.42
CA LYS A 804 23.09 8.81 11.69
C LYS A 804 22.26 8.31 10.49
N LYS A 805 20.96 8.07 10.67
CA LYS A 805 20.07 7.62 9.59
C LYS A 805 19.95 8.67 8.47
N VAL A 806 19.81 9.94 8.82
CA VAL A 806 19.76 11.05 7.85
C VAL A 806 21.08 11.16 7.08
N ASP A 807 22.21 11.04 7.74
CA ASP A 807 23.52 11.07 7.09
C ASP A 807 23.76 9.86 6.19
N TRP A 808 23.30 8.69 6.59
CA TRP A 808 23.30 7.49 5.76
C TRP A 808 22.45 7.67 4.50
N GLU A 809 21.22 8.17 4.63
CA GLU A 809 20.34 8.45 3.48
C GLU A 809 20.93 9.52 2.55
N ARG A 810 21.56 10.57 3.09
CA ARG A 810 22.28 11.58 2.29
C ARG A 810 23.40 10.96 1.46
N ARG A 811 24.23 10.09 2.07
CA ARG A 811 25.30 9.37 1.37
C ARG A 811 24.72 8.43 0.31
N ARG A 812 23.62 7.71 0.61
CA ARG A 812 22.92 6.83 -0.33
C ARG A 812 22.41 7.60 -1.53
N ILE A 813 21.79 8.75 -1.32
CA ILE A 813 21.30 9.63 -2.39
C ILE A 813 22.47 10.15 -3.23
N GLN A 814 23.56 10.59 -2.61
CA GLN A 814 24.76 11.03 -3.34
C GLN A 814 25.35 9.91 -4.19
N TRP A 815 25.40 8.70 -3.65
CA TRP A 815 25.86 7.53 -4.40
C TRP A 815 24.97 7.25 -5.62
N TYR A 816 23.65 7.26 -5.46
CA TYR A 816 22.70 7.10 -6.58
C TYR A 816 22.86 8.19 -7.65
N PHE A 817 23.07 9.45 -7.25
CA PHE A 817 23.33 10.53 -8.19
C PHE A 817 24.64 10.33 -8.96
N MET A 818 25.69 9.88 -8.28
CA MET A 818 26.98 9.59 -8.92
C MET A 818 26.88 8.42 -9.89
N GLU A 819 26.16 7.35 -9.52
CA GLU A 819 25.93 6.19 -10.37
C GLU A 819 25.05 6.53 -11.58
N ALA A 820 24.00 7.30 -11.39
CA ALA A 820 23.15 7.79 -12.47
C ALA A 820 23.94 8.66 -13.47
N ASN A 821 24.79 9.55 -12.98
CA ASN A 821 25.66 10.37 -13.82
C ASN A 821 26.70 9.51 -14.57
N ARG A 822 27.28 8.50 -13.91
CA ARG A 822 28.23 7.57 -14.54
C ARG A 822 27.54 6.78 -15.66
N ASN A 823 26.32 6.29 -15.43
CA ASN A 823 25.53 5.58 -16.42
C ASN A 823 25.11 6.49 -17.58
N ALA A 824 24.72 7.74 -17.32
CA ALA A 824 24.41 8.74 -18.34
C ALA A 824 25.63 9.04 -19.25
N VAL A 825 26.82 9.20 -18.68
CA VAL A 825 28.07 9.39 -19.44
C VAL A 825 28.37 8.16 -20.29
N THR A 826 28.18 6.95 -19.75
CA THR A 826 28.40 5.68 -20.49
C THR A 826 27.42 5.54 -21.64
N CYS A 827 26.12 5.82 -21.43
CA CYS A 827 25.11 5.83 -22.49
C CYS A 827 25.45 6.86 -23.59
N HIS A 828 25.86 8.05 -23.20
CA HIS A 828 26.23 9.11 -24.15
C HIS A 828 27.47 8.71 -24.97
N HIS A 829 28.44 8.04 -24.38
CA HIS A 829 29.62 7.51 -25.05
C HIS A 829 29.24 6.38 -26.03
N GLN A 830 28.35 5.46 -25.65
CA GLN A 830 27.85 4.40 -26.51
C GLN A 830 27.02 4.94 -27.69
N LEU A 831 26.16 5.94 -27.45
CA LEU A 831 25.44 6.63 -28.51
C LEU A 831 26.36 7.36 -29.49
N SER A 832 27.43 7.97 -29.00
CA SER A 832 28.46 8.62 -29.80
C SER A 832 29.20 7.61 -30.68
N ILE A 833 29.56 6.42 -30.16
CA ILE A 833 30.17 5.33 -30.93
C ILE A 833 29.22 4.78 -31.99
N LEU A 834 27.92 4.62 -31.66
CA LEU A 834 26.90 4.16 -32.62
C LEU A 834 26.67 5.18 -33.75
N SER A 835 26.63 6.47 -33.39
CA SER A 835 26.55 7.57 -34.36
C SER A 835 27.76 7.59 -35.29
N GLN A 836 28.98 7.44 -34.78
CA GLN A 836 30.18 7.35 -35.61
C GLN A 836 30.23 6.09 -36.50
N LYS A 837 29.69 4.95 -36.04
CA LYS A 837 29.57 3.72 -36.83
C LYS A 837 28.54 3.87 -37.96
N ASN A 838 27.46 4.58 -37.72
CA ASN A 838 26.43 4.86 -38.73
C ASN A 838 26.92 5.88 -39.79
N CYS A 839 27.69 6.89 -39.39
CA CYS A 839 28.32 7.81 -40.33
C CYS A 839 29.37 7.14 -41.22
N LYS A 840 30.09 6.11 -40.75
CA LYS A 840 31.02 5.33 -41.59
C LYS A 840 30.36 4.34 -42.56
N LYS A 841 29.08 4.01 -42.38
CA LYS A 841 28.30 3.15 -43.28
C LYS A 841 27.60 3.91 -44.42
N LEU A 842 27.61 5.25 -44.40
CA LEU A 842 26.95 6.11 -45.38
C LEU A 842 27.91 6.87 -46.33
N SER A 843 29.19 6.49 -46.36
CA SER A 843 30.12 7.02 -47.37
C SER A 843 30.11 6.17 -48.63
N LEU A 844 29.21 6.48 -49.58
CA LEU A 844 29.30 6.16 -50.98
C LEU A 844 29.61 7.44 -51.80
N PRO A 845 30.34 7.36 -52.90
CA PRO A 845 31.07 8.48 -53.43
C PRO A 845 30.21 9.49 -54.19
N SER A 846 30.70 10.71 -54.06
CA SER A 846 30.20 11.95 -54.63
C SER A 846 29.93 11.96 -56.13
N SER A 847 28.82 12.57 -56.54
CA SER A 847 28.74 13.38 -57.75
C SER A 847 27.92 14.64 -57.48
N SER A 848 28.58 15.71 -57.79
CA SER A 848 28.34 17.15 -57.83
C SER A 848 26.91 17.68 -57.93
N SER A 849 26.76 18.82 -57.28
CA SER A 849 26.08 20.06 -57.67
C SER A 849 24.75 20.37 -56.95
N GLY A 850 24.70 21.56 -56.35
CA GLY A 850 23.47 22.31 -56.10
C GLY A 850 23.34 22.87 -54.65
N ALA A 851 23.77 24.10 -54.49
CA ALA A 851 23.53 24.87 -53.27
C ALA A 851 22.04 25.18 -53.08
N ALA A 852 21.55 25.00 -51.85
CA ALA A 852 20.48 25.83 -51.33
C ALA A 852 20.54 25.80 -49.80
N SER A 853 20.79 26.98 -49.26
CA SER A 853 20.73 27.38 -47.87
C SER A 853 19.31 27.30 -47.35
N CYS A 854 19.11 26.65 -46.20
CA CYS A 854 17.99 26.96 -45.30
C CYS A 854 18.49 26.94 -43.84
N LYS A 855 18.64 28.13 -43.33
CA LYS A 855 18.73 28.38 -41.90
C LYS A 855 17.36 28.16 -41.31
N SER A 856 17.24 27.40 -40.25
CA SER A 856 16.13 27.47 -39.29
C SER A 856 16.67 27.76 -37.93
N GLU A 857 16.35 28.97 -37.50
CA GLU A 857 16.51 29.49 -36.16
C GLU A 857 15.60 28.72 -35.21
N PHE A 858 16.15 28.23 -34.10
CA PHE A 858 15.38 27.95 -32.91
C PHE A 858 15.84 28.91 -31.82
N SER A 859 14.96 29.80 -31.46
CA SER A 859 15.14 30.78 -30.40
C SER A 859 15.02 30.13 -29.05
N GLU A 860 16.02 30.29 -28.23
CA GLU A 860 15.99 30.21 -26.78
C GLU A 860 15.11 31.35 -26.22
N ASN A 861 14.22 31.05 -25.29
CA ASN A 861 13.79 32.00 -24.25
C ASN A 861 13.06 31.23 -23.14
N THR A 862 13.71 31.08 -22.03
CA THR A 862 13.09 31.11 -20.69
C THR A 862 14.14 31.57 -19.68
N GLU A 863 14.12 32.85 -19.39
CA GLU A 863 14.83 33.48 -18.28
C GLU A 863 14.11 33.13 -16.96
N LEU A 864 14.88 32.72 -15.94
CA LEU A 864 14.49 32.78 -14.54
C LEU A 864 15.33 33.86 -13.83
N PRO A 865 14.76 34.63 -12.93
CA PRO A 865 15.43 35.80 -12.35
C PRO A 865 16.44 35.39 -11.28
N VAL A 866 17.63 35.96 -11.40
CA VAL A 866 18.69 35.91 -10.39
C VAL A 866 18.53 37.13 -9.51
N ASP A 867 18.28 36.95 -8.23
CA ASP A 867 18.39 38.03 -7.24
C ASP A 867 19.82 38.08 -6.69
N SER A 868 20.38 39.26 -6.84
CA SER A 868 21.73 39.64 -6.45
C SER A 868 21.81 39.96 -4.96
N CYS A 869 22.82 39.44 -4.26
CA CYS A 869 23.41 40.10 -3.10
C CYS A 869 24.93 40.09 -3.20
N GLN A 870 25.46 41.29 -3.12
CA GLN A 870 26.88 41.67 -3.26
C GLN A 870 27.73 41.32 -2.04
N SER A 871 28.94 40.87 -2.35
CA SER A 871 30.27 41.25 -1.91
C SER A 871 30.68 41.23 -0.43
N ALA A 872 31.76 40.48 -0.17
CA ALA A 872 32.96 41.01 0.50
C ALA A 872 34.19 40.12 0.23
N HIS A 873 35.27 40.76 -0.03
CA HIS A 873 36.64 40.32 -0.37
C HIS A 873 37.32 39.42 0.67
N GLY A 874 38.20 38.52 0.17
CA GLY A 874 39.26 37.95 0.99
C GLY A 874 40.07 36.83 0.33
N LYS A 875 41.05 37.20 -0.45
CA LYS A 875 42.41 36.61 -0.67
C LYS A 875 42.63 35.12 -0.78
N ASP A 876 43.22 34.79 -1.92
CA ASP A 876 44.17 33.77 -2.37
C ASP A 876 44.87 32.88 -1.30
N GLU A 877 44.79 31.56 -1.51
CA GLU A 877 45.91 30.64 -1.31
C GLU A 877 45.80 29.44 -2.26
N GLU A 878 46.80 29.28 -3.12
CA GLU A 878 47.05 28.12 -3.97
C GLU A 878 47.33 26.89 -3.10
N GLY A 879 46.57 25.81 -3.33
CA GLY A 879 46.81 24.48 -2.75
C GLY A 879 46.78 23.41 -3.83
N THR A 880 47.92 22.85 -4.11
CA THR A 880 48.24 21.75 -5.00
C THR A 880 47.37 20.54 -4.73
N TYR A 881 46.75 19.99 -5.78
CA TYR A 881 46.05 18.72 -5.74
C TYR A 881 47.04 17.56 -5.86
N GLU A 882 47.21 16.80 -4.78
CA GLU A 882 47.77 15.44 -4.81
C GLU A 882 46.67 14.44 -5.24
N GLU A 883 47.02 13.68 -6.30
CA GLU A 883 46.26 12.47 -6.70
C GLU A 883 46.40 11.42 -5.60
N VAL A 884 45.27 11.19 -4.86
CA VAL A 884 45.17 10.04 -3.96
C VAL A 884 44.49 8.91 -4.73
N LEU A 885 45.22 7.85 -4.92
CA LEU A 885 44.81 6.56 -5.47
C LEU A 885 43.53 6.03 -4.78
N VAL A 886 42.54 5.68 -5.59
CA VAL A 886 41.30 5.07 -5.16
C VAL A 886 41.58 3.63 -4.75
N GLU A 887 41.69 3.38 -3.45
CA GLU A 887 41.61 2.02 -2.90
C GLU A 887 40.16 1.53 -2.87
N ASP A 888 40.04 0.25 -3.13
CA ASP A 888 38.81 -0.52 -3.40
C ASP A 888 37.75 -0.35 -2.29
N HIS A 889 36.72 0.48 -2.56
CA HIS A 889 35.62 0.79 -1.64
C HIS A 889 34.70 -0.39 -1.27
N ARG A 890 34.88 -1.58 -1.92
CA ARG A 890 34.05 -2.77 -1.64
C ARG A 890 34.33 -3.43 -0.31
N THR A 891 35.50 -3.21 0.28
CA THR A 891 35.90 -3.80 1.56
C THR A 891 35.44 -2.96 2.76
N ILE A 892 35.25 -1.64 2.55
CA ILE A 892 34.83 -0.71 3.61
C ILE A 892 33.29 -0.82 3.84
N GLU A 893 32.50 -1.07 2.77
CA GLU A 893 31.06 -1.21 2.89
C GLU A 893 30.63 -2.47 3.67
N LYS A 894 31.32 -3.60 3.51
CA LYS A 894 31.00 -4.82 4.27
C LYS A 894 31.28 -4.72 5.76
N GLY A 895 32.23 -3.91 6.17
CA GLY A 895 32.53 -3.67 7.59
C GLY A 895 31.52 -2.77 8.29
N MET A 896 31.00 -1.73 7.59
CA MET A 896 30.00 -0.81 8.15
C MET A 896 28.58 -1.41 8.23
N PHE A 897 28.24 -2.35 7.35
CA PHE A 897 26.93 -3.02 7.40
C PHE A 897 26.83 -4.01 8.57
N SER A 898 27.93 -4.68 8.94
CA SER A 898 27.94 -5.61 10.07
C SER A 898 27.80 -4.92 11.43
N GLU A 899 28.34 -3.70 11.58
CA GLU A 899 28.28 -2.95 12.84
C GLU A 899 26.89 -2.33 13.08
N LEU A 900 26.15 -1.97 12.00
CA LEU A 900 24.79 -1.41 12.12
C LEU A 900 23.72 -2.47 12.29
N ASP A 901 23.88 -3.64 11.70
CA ASP A 901 22.98 -4.78 11.88
C ASP A 901 23.11 -5.35 13.31
N ASP A 902 24.31 -5.38 13.89
CA ASP A 902 24.55 -5.82 15.27
C ASP A 902 23.94 -4.85 16.30
N GLU A 903 23.93 -3.52 16.05
CA GLU A 903 23.29 -2.56 16.94
C GLU A 903 21.74 -2.58 16.83
N LEU A 904 21.19 -2.87 15.64
CA LEU A 904 19.74 -3.02 15.46
C LEU A 904 19.18 -4.32 16.05
N ASP A 905 19.95 -5.41 16.02
CA ASP A 905 19.60 -6.66 16.65
C ASP A 905 19.63 -6.58 18.18
N ILE A 906 20.50 -5.73 18.78
CA ILE A 906 20.52 -5.48 20.21
C ILE A 906 19.26 -4.72 20.66
N LEU A 907 18.74 -3.80 19.86
CA LEU A 907 17.50 -3.06 20.17
C LEU A 907 16.24 -3.92 19.94
N ASN A 908 16.24 -4.78 18.93
CA ASN A 908 15.15 -5.73 18.71
C ASN A 908 15.11 -6.85 19.78
N ASN A 909 16.26 -7.31 20.26
CA ASN A 909 16.34 -8.29 21.33
C ASN A 909 15.99 -7.73 22.72
N SER A 910 16.16 -6.44 22.96
CA SER A 910 15.70 -5.80 24.21
C SER A 910 14.19 -5.58 24.28
N SER A 911 13.51 -5.48 23.11
CA SER A 911 12.03 -5.40 23.05
C SER A 911 11.35 -6.77 23.01
N SER A 912 12.05 -7.84 22.60
CA SER A 912 11.51 -9.20 22.55
C SER A 912 11.66 -9.98 23.85
N SER A 913 12.57 -9.60 24.74
CA SER A 913 12.75 -10.26 26.04
C SER A 913 11.69 -9.90 27.10
N SER A 914 10.88 -8.86 26.86
CA SER A 914 9.76 -8.50 27.75
C SER A 914 8.42 -9.15 27.38
N SER A 915 8.29 -9.83 26.23
CA SER A 915 7.03 -10.45 25.81
C SER A 915 6.99 -11.98 25.87
N SER A 916 8.09 -12.66 26.27
CA SER A 916 8.14 -14.12 26.32
C SER A 916 7.87 -14.77 27.69
N ASN A 917 7.63 -13.99 28.76
CA ASN A 917 7.38 -14.54 30.09
C ASN A 917 5.91 -14.55 30.56
N LEU A 918 4.95 -14.45 29.62
CA LEU A 918 3.50 -14.47 29.96
C LEU A 918 2.72 -15.59 29.26
N LYS A 919 3.36 -16.74 28.94
CA LYS A 919 2.64 -17.88 28.33
C LYS A 919 2.76 -19.21 29.08
N GLU A 920 3.15 -19.24 30.34
CA GLU A 920 3.07 -20.47 31.14
C GLU A 920 2.43 -20.17 32.50
N SER A 921 1.11 -19.98 32.55
CA SER A 921 0.24 -20.34 33.66
C SER A 921 -1.22 -20.01 33.34
N ALA A 922 -1.88 -20.87 32.63
CA ALA A 922 -3.32 -21.04 32.68
C ALA A 922 -3.67 -22.45 32.17
N ILE A 923 -3.72 -23.36 33.10
CA ILE A 923 -4.63 -24.51 33.11
C ILE A 923 -5.77 -24.18 34.07
#